data_53f603ff0e7a16bd64556c4eefab5ad9
#
_entry.id   53f603ff0e7a16bd64556c4eefab5ad9
#
_cell.length_a   1.000
_cell.length_b   1.000
_cell.length_c   1.000
_cell.angle_alpha   90.00
_cell.angle_beta   90.00
_cell.angle_gamma   90.00
#
_symmetry.space_group_name_H-M   'P 1'
#
loop_
_entity.id
_entity.type
_entity.pdbx_description
1 polymer ?
#
loop_
_entity_poly.entity_id
_entity_poly.type
_entity_poly.pdbx_seq_one_letter_code
_entity_poly.pdbx_strand_id
1 'polypeptide(L)'
;ARWIGNREDAYPDSTLTTPAPYFRKTFRINKPVKQAKAYICGLGFYEMYLNGERVGDQVLAPAVTNFDRRSLKKMLYFFDDQSNQRVLYNTFDVTSLVQKAENTVGVLLGNGWYNQRDRTVEGCMWYDTPRLLCQLEIEYTDGSTELVVTDDSWKTTTGPLLHDAIFTGEEYDARLELDGWNRNGYKDSSWKKALLVRAPKGSLHAQLAPHEKIIRILQPVSCEQKDDSTYWYAFPEMISGWAHIKVQGNAGDRIKLRFVGEEKNDFGQVDLYTLRGGGVEQWEPRFTWHTFRYIEVISRQVRMNKESLVAKVVHTDPQPAGSFSCSNELFNKINEVYLRTQKNNFHGSISSDCPHRERLAYTGDAQVVVESSILSFDMTQFYRKWFDDMGDARNRKSGYVPHTAPFGGGGGGPAWGSAYVIMPWAYYCYYGDTVLLNCHYEGMKQWVAYLGTRTDARGIIVREEPDGWCLGDWCAPGKKMELPEPLVNTAYYYHSADLMSKVAAVLGKEEDRLHFDRLCTRIRQDFNTVFFNPSTHHYWEGRQGADVFPLAFGMVPEGEKEAVFNALLAHLDSIGNHFDTGIMATPLLLKVLSDNGRADIAFRLMNQREIPGFGYVMDDRYSCLWERWEGKASRCHPMFGSVVAWFYRTLAGICYDEAEPGMKHIVIAPQPVGGLTYCSGSYQSLYGPVRSDWRIEADSFELTVEVPVNTTATVILPDGKIYRNVGSGIHRFASPLMSDR
;
A
#
# COMPACT_ATOMS: atom_id res chain seq x y z
N ALA A 1 -25.91 18.44 -8.77
CA ALA A 1 -25.94 16.97 -8.87
C ALA A 1 -26.62 16.38 -7.64
N ARG A 2 -27.34 15.29 -7.83
CA ARG A 2 -27.97 14.47 -6.77
C ARG A 2 -27.52 13.03 -6.92
N TRP A 3 -27.43 12.30 -5.81
CA TRP A 3 -27.10 10.87 -5.86
C TRP A 3 -28.23 10.08 -6.49
N ILE A 4 -27.90 9.25 -7.47
CA ILE A 4 -28.85 8.37 -8.17
C ILE A 4 -28.41 6.91 -8.08
N GLY A 5 -29.40 6.01 -8.14
CA GLY A 5 -29.23 4.56 -8.15
C GLY A 5 -30.23 3.90 -9.09
N ASN A 6 -30.09 2.60 -9.31
CA ASN A 6 -31.01 1.80 -10.13
C ASN A 6 -32.06 1.07 -9.28
N ARG A 7 -31.97 1.13 -7.96
CA ARG A 7 -32.87 0.50 -6.98
C ARG A 7 -32.87 1.30 -5.68
N GLU A 8 -33.87 1.07 -4.87
CA GLU A 8 -33.93 1.60 -3.51
C GLU A 8 -32.79 0.99 -2.65
N ASP A 9 -32.52 1.66 -1.53
CA ASP A 9 -31.46 1.27 -0.61
C ASP A 9 -31.52 -0.24 -0.27
N ALA A 10 -30.35 -0.85 -0.13
CA ALA A 10 -30.27 -2.28 0.15
C ALA A 10 -30.77 -2.61 1.56
N TYR A 11 -31.46 -3.75 1.67
CA TYR A 11 -31.75 -4.31 2.98
C TYR A 11 -30.47 -4.80 3.64
N PRO A 12 -30.26 -4.54 4.94
CA PRO A 12 -29.05 -4.95 5.68
C PRO A 12 -28.70 -6.43 5.58
N ASP A 13 -29.69 -7.29 5.38
CA ASP A 13 -29.52 -8.76 5.38
C ASP A 13 -29.53 -9.40 3.97
N SER A 14 -29.58 -8.59 2.90
CA SER A 14 -29.55 -9.13 1.53
C SER A 14 -28.15 -9.63 1.17
N THR A 15 -27.99 -10.92 0.97
CA THR A 15 -26.78 -11.57 0.40
C THR A 15 -26.74 -11.47 -1.13
N LEU A 16 -27.73 -10.85 -1.76
CA LEU A 16 -27.88 -10.80 -3.21
C LEU A 16 -26.98 -9.71 -3.79
N THR A 17 -25.97 -10.13 -4.56
CA THR A 17 -25.33 -9.29 -5.54
C THR A 17 -26.31 -8.99 -6.67
N THR A 18 -26.28 -7.78 -7.21
CA THR A 18 -27.14 -7.36 -8.30
C THR A 18 -26.32 -7.11 -9.54
N PRO A 19 -26.87 -7.39 -10.74
CA PRO A 19 -26.20 -7.01 -11.98
C PRO A 19 -25.80 -5.54 -11.99
N ALA A 20 -24.65 -5.25 -12.56
CA ALA A 20 -24.07 -3.90 -12.64
C ALA A 20 -25.04 -2.92 -13.34
N PRO A 21 -25.35 -1.77 -12.74
CA PRO A 21 -26.26 -0.80 -13.33
C PRO A 21 -25.57 0.09 -14.37
N TYR A 22 -26.25 0.28 -15.47
CA TYR A 22 -25.96 1.22 -16.54
C TYR A 22 -26.78 2.48 -16.33
N PHE A 23 -26.18 3.64 -16.51
CA PHE A 23 -26.82 4.96 -16.48
C PHE A 23 -26.52 5.72 -17.74
N ARG A 24 -27.50 6.43 -18.26
CA ARG A 24 -27.28 7.33 -19.40
C ARG A 24 -28.13 8.59 -19.32
N LYS A 25 -27.60 9.66 -19.94
CA LYS A 25 -28.26 10.93 -20.13
C LYS A 25 -27.87 11.53 -21.46
N THR A 26 -28.86 11.91 -22.27
CA THR A 26 -28.66 12.72 -23.49
C THR A 26 -28.89 14.17 -23.16
N PHE A 27 -28.06 15.07 -23.70
CA PHE A 27 -28.15 16.50 -23.53
C PHE A 27 -27.72 17.21 -24.82
N ARG A 28 -28.05 18.51 -24.99
CA ARG A 28 -27.74 19.25 -26.20
C ARG A 28 -26.90 20.48 -25.89
N ILE A 29 -25.93 20.74 -26.75
CA ILE A 29 -25.05 21.90 -26.71
C ILE A 29 -25.30 22.75 -27.97
N ASN A 30 -25.68 24.00 -27.78
CA ASN A 30 -26.08 24.91 -28.84
C ASN A 30 -25.07 26.04 -29.10
N LYS A 31 -24.03 26.15 -28.25
CA LYS A 31 -23.01 27.20 -28.31
C LYS A 31 -21.62 26.60 -28.48
N PRO A 32 -20.65 27.38 -28.98
CA PRO A 32 -19.25 26.92 -29.02
C PRO A 32 -18.69 26.75 -27.60
N VAL A 33 -18.15 25.57 -27.33
CA VAL A 33 -17.55 25.21 -26.03
C VAL A 33 -16.13 25.75 -25.93
N LYS A 34 -15.81 26.41 -24.82
CA LYS A 34 -14.45 26.82 -24.45
C LYS A 34 -13.77 25.74 -23.67
N GLN A 35 -14.43 25.21 -22.65
CA GLN A 35 -13.94 24.14 -21.79
C GLN A 35 -15.10 23.29 -21.24
N ALA A 36 -14.88 21.99 -21.08
CA ALA A 36 -15.82 21.11 -20.38
C ALA A 36 -15.09 20.22 -19.38
N LYS A 37 -15.59 20.16 -18.15
CA LYS A 37 -15.06 19.32 -17.07
C LYS A 37 -16.12 18.36 -16.57
N ALA A 38 -15.72 17.11 -16.33
CA ALA A 38 -16.55 16.12 -15.67
C ALA A 38 -16.04 15.87 -14.24
N TYR A 39 -16.95 15.95 -13.27
CA TYR A 39 -16.75 15.57 -11.88
C TYR A 39 -17.61 14.35 -11.61
N ILE A 40 -16.98 13.24 -11.21
CA ILE A 40 -17.70 11.97 -11.04
C ILE A 40 -17.26 11.21 -9.81
N CYS A 41 -18.24 10.65 -9.10
CA CYS A 41 -18.05 9.65 -8.07
C CYS A 41 -19.03 8.49 -8.31
N GLY A 42 -18.49 7.29 -8.54
CA GLY A 42 -19.27 6.04 -8.55
C GLY A 42 -18.91 5.23 -7.31
N LEU A 43 -19.86 5.05 -6.42
CA LEU A 43 -19.73 4.15 -5.29
C LEU A 43 -20.30 2.79 -5.70
N GLY A 44 -19.59 1.73 -5.84
CA GLY A 44 -18.28 1.18 -5.62
C GLY A 44 -17.22 1.51 -6.68
N PHE A 45 -17.30 1.05 -7.94
CA PHE A 45 -16.42 1.42 -9.05
C PHE A 45 -17.24 1.98 -10.19
N TYR A 46 -16.61 2.68 -11.14
CA TYR A 46 -17.28 3.19 -12.33
C TYR A 46 -16.41 3.18 -13.57
N GLU A 47 -17.07 3.10 -14.72
CA GLU A 47 -16.54 3.52 -16.01
C GLU A 47 -17.46 4.60 -16.58
N MET A 48 -16.87 5.71 -17.04
CA MET A 48 -17.60 6.82 -17.66
C MET A 48 -17.28 6.90 -19.15
N TYR A 49 -18.31 7.22 -19.93
CA TYR A 49 -18.25 7.40 -21.38
C TYR A 49 -18.92 8.71 -21.77
N LEU A 50 -18.37 9.38 -22.77
CA LEU A 50 -19.00 10.54 -23.42
C LEU A 50 -18.99 10.31 -24.93
N ASN A 51 -20.17 10.25 -25.54
CA ASN A 51 -20.37 9.99 -26.98
C ASN A 51 -19.76 8.67 -27.49
N GLY A 52 -19.69 7.65 -26.63
CA GLY A 52 -19.10 6.36 -26.94
C GLY A 52 -17.61 6.23 -26.63
N GLU A 53 -16.94 7.32 -26.31
CA GLU A 53 -15.52 7.36 -25.92
C GLU A 53 -15.38 7.23 -24.41
N ARG A 54 -14.44 6.39 -23.94
CA ARG A 54 -14.16 6.25 -22.50
C ARG A 54 -13.46 7.51 -21.96
N VAL A 55 -13.89 7.97 -20.80
CA VAL A 55 -13.31 9.13 -20.10
C VAL A 55 -12.19 8.67 -19.16
N GLY A 56 -10.96 9.06 -19.50
CA GLY A 56 -9.76 8.72 -18.73
C GLY A 56 -9.24 7.29 -18.98
N ASP A 57 -8.09 7.00 -18.38
CA ASP A 57 -7.38 5.71 -18.50
C ASP A 57 -7.38 4.89 -17.20
N GLN A 58 -7.96 5.45 -16.13
CA GLN A 58 -8.07 4.79 -14.83
C GLN A 58 -9.00 3.58 -14.88
N VAL A 59 -8.71 2.60 -14.03
CA VAL A 59 -9.57 1.46 -13.74
C VAL A 59 -9.90 1.45 -12.24
N LEU A 60 -10.91 0.71 -11.82
CA LEU A 60 -11.26 0.49 -10.41
C LEU A 60 -11.36 1.80 -9.57
N ALA A 61 -11.87 2.86 -10.19
CA ALA A 61 -12.03 4.17 -9.56
C ALA A 61 -13.41 4.34 -8.91
N PRO A 62 -13.52 5.15 -7.84
CA PRO A 62 -12.49 5.94 -7.16
C PRO A 62 -11.67 5.09 -6.17
N ALA A 63 -10.60 5.67 -5.62
CA ALA A 63 -9.82 5.05 -4.55
C ALA A 63 -10.70 4.78 -3.31
N VAL A 64 -10.32 3.74 -2.56
CA VAL A 64 -11.08 3.29 -1.39
C VAL A 64 -10.98 4.26 -0.22
N THR A 65 -12.10 4.50 0.47
CA THR A 65 -12.17 5.29 1.71
C THR A 65 -13.24 4.69 2.65
N ASN A 66 -13.41 5.25 3.83
CA ASN A 66 -14.56 4.98 4.66
C ASN A 66 -15.75 5.83 4.18
N PHE A 67 -16.56 5.30 3.26
CA PHE A 67 -17.56 6.05 2.50
C PHE A 67 -18.79 6.50 3.30
N ASP A 68 -19.26 5.66 4.23
CA ASP A 68 -20.48 5.86 4.99
C ASP A 68 -20.40 5.13 6.33
N ARG A 69 -21.34 5.34 7.23
CA ARG A 69 -21.49 4.51 8.43
C ARG A 69 -21.88 3.08 8.06
N ARG A 70 -21.24 2.14 8.71
CA ARG A 70 -21.54 0.71 8.60
C ARG A 70 -22.16 0.20 9.89
N SER A 71 -23.11 -0.76 9.77
CA SER A 71 -23.49 -1.59 10.89
C SER A 71 -22.39 -2.64 11.09
N LEU A 72 -21.45 -2.37 11.96
CA LEU A 72 -20.34 -3.27 12.23
C LEU A 72 -20.84 -4.48 13.05
N LYS A 73 -20.77 -5.66 12.44
CA LYS A 73 -20.85 -6.89 13.22
C LYS A 73 -19.53 -7.03 14.00
N LYS A 74 -19.67 -7.30 15.28
CA LYS A 74 -18.73 -7.31 16.40
C LYS A 74 -17.33 -7.91 16.23
N MET A 75 -16.87 -8.39 15.08
CA MET A 75 -15.64 -9.18 15.05
C MET A 75 -14.34 -8.39 15.24
N LEU A 76 -14.33 -7.07 14.97
CA LEU A 76 -13.08 -6.31 14.91
C LEU A 76 -13.17 -4.90 15.52
N TYR A 77 -14.33 -4.49 16.03
CA TYR A 77 -14.48 -3.23 16.73
C TYR A 77 -14.90 -3.46 18.17
N PHE A 78 -14.00 -3.14 19.08
CA PHE A 78 -14.25 -3.14 20.52
C PHE A 78 -14.99 -1.89 20.99
N PHE A 79 -15.07 -0.88 20.12
CA PHE A 79 -15.67 0.42 20.39
C PHE A 79 -16.81 0.71 19.43
N ASP A 80 -17.75 1.55 19.84
CA ASP A 80 -18.75 2.11 18.95
C ASP A 80 -18.07 2.83 17.78
N ASP A 81 -18.67 2.75 16.59
CA ASP A 81 -18.17 3.47 15.41
C ASP A 81 -18.28 4.99 15.62
N GLN A 82 -17.16 5.61 15.89
CA GLN A 82 -16.96 7.04 16.02
C GLN A 82 -16.02 7.58 14.92
N SER A 83 -15.89 6.84 13.82
CA SER A 83 -15.08 7.19 12.65
C SER A 83 -15.68 8.36 11.87
N ASN A 84 -14.86 9.00 11.05
CA ASN A 84 -15.30 9.91 9.99
C ASN A 84 -15.53 9.14 8.69
N GLN A 85 -16.26 9.80 7.80
CA GLN A 85 -16.53 9.27 6.47
C GLN A 85 -16.07 10.27 5.41
N ARG A 86 -15.51 9.77 4.33
CA ARG A 86 -14.98 10.53 3.19
C ARG A 86 -15.36 9.85 1.88
N VAL A 87 -15.70 10.66 0.88
CA VAL A 87 -16.02 10.19 -0.48
C VAL A 87 -15.13 10.92 -1.46
N LEU A 88 -14.44 10.19 -2.32
CA LEU A 88 -13.57 10.77 -3.34
C LEU A 88 -14.28 10.87 -4.68
N TYR A 89 -14.10 12.01 -5.37
CA TYR A 89 -14.52 12.20 -6.75
C TYR A 89 -13.32 12.45 -7.66
N ASN A 90 -13.45 12.05 -8.91
CA ASN A 90 -12.47 12.29 -9.95
C ASN A 90 -12.90 13.46 -10.85
N THR A 91 -11.91 14.16 -11.40
CA THR A 91 -12.13 15.29 -12.30
C THR A 91 -11.40 15.04 -13.62
N PHE A 92 -12.10 15.23 -14.74
CA PHE A 92 -11.57 15.04 -16.08
C PHE A 92 -11.84 16.23 -16.96
N ASP A 93 -10.87 16.64 -17.78
CA ASP A 93 -11.11 17.52 -18.91
C ASP A 93 -11.73 16.67 -20.04
N VAL A 94 -12.95 17.00 -20.41
CA VAL A 94 -13.72 16.30 -21.45
C VAL A 94 -14.02 17.22 -22.65
N THR A 95 -13.30 18.33 -22.75
CA THR A 95 -13.53 19.36 -23.78
C THR A 95 -13.51 18.79 -25.18
N SER A 96 -12.52 17.92 -25.48
CA SER A 96 -12.36 17.28 -26.80
C SER A 96 -13.42 16.23 -27.13
N LEU A 97 -14.12 15.72 -26.12
CA LEU A 97 -15.15 14.67 -26.27
C LEU A 97 -16.55 15.25 -26.48
N VAL A 98 -16.74 16.54 -26.17
CA VAL A 98 -18.03 17.21 -26.32
C VAL A 98 -18.27 17.58 -27.78
N GLN A 99 -19.44 17.25 -28.29
CA GLN A 99 -19.85 17.49 -29.67
C GLN A 99 -20.87 18.64 -29.75
N LYS A 100 -20.89 19.35 -30.87
CA LYS A 100 -21.94 20.30 -31.15
C LYS A 100 -23.25 19.55 -31.40
N ALA A 101 -24.33 20.04 -30.83
CA ALA A 101 -25.69 19.50 -30.84
C ALA A 101 -25.90 18.40 -29.78
N GLU A 102 -26.11 17.14 -30.14
CA GLU A 102 -26.47 16.08 -29.20
C GLU A 102 -25.25 15.38 -28.62
N ASN A 103 -25.30 15.17 -27.31
CA ASN A 103 -24.26 14.43 -26.57
C ASN A 103 -24.94 13.42 -25.65
N THR A 104 -24.24 12.29 -25.42
CA THR A 104 -24.64 11.25 -24.49
C THR A 104 -23.54 10.96 -23.48
N VAL A 105 -23.85 11.12 -22.20
CA VAL A 105 -23.02 10.57 -21.12
C VAL A 105 -23.56 9.22 -20.71
N GLY A 106 -22.69 8.24 -20.62
CA GLY A 106 -22.99 6.90 -20.13
C GLY A 106 -22.06 6.52 -18.97
N VAL A 107 -22.61 5.87 -17.94
CA VAL A 107 -21.83 5.39 -16.80
C VAL A 107 -22.25 3.97 -16.46
N LEU A 108 -21.27 3.09 -16.28
CA LEU A 108 -21.43 1.74 -15.74
C LEU A 108 -20.86 1.74 -14.34
N LEU A 109 -21.60 1.16 -13.36
CA LEU A 109 -21.11 1.00 -11.99
C LEU A 109 -20.86 -0.46 -11.66
N GLY A 110 -19.84 -0.72 -10.84
CA GLY A 110 -19.57 -1.99 -10.19
C GLY A 110 -19.84 -1.92 -8.67
N ASN A 111 -19.78 -3.06 -8.00
CA ASN A 111 -19.97 -3.18 -6.56
C ASN A 111 -18.77 -2.64 -5.76
N GLY A 112 -17.55 -2.97 -6.20
CA GLY A 112 -16.30 -2.51 -5.59
C GLY A 112 -16.27 -2.69 -4.07
N TRP A 113 -15.58 -1.80 -3.37
CA TRP A 113 -15.53 -1.77 -1.91
C TRP A 113 -16.81 -1.26 -1.25
N TYR A 114 -17.68 -0.59 -2.00
CA TYR A 114 -18.91 -0.01 -1.44
C TYR A 114 -20.01 -1.06 -1.19
N ASN A 115 -20.07 -2.10 -2.02
CA ASN A 115 -21.04 -3.17 -1.92
C ASN A 115 -20.37 -4.57 -1.94
N GLN A 116 -19.27 -4.72 -1.21
CA GLN A 116 -18.55 -5.98 -1.09
C GLN A 116 -19.28 -6.90 -0.11
N ARG A 117 -19.79 -8.06 -0.58
CA ARG A 117 -20.61 -8.99 0.19
C ARG A 117 -20.10 -10.42 0.18
N ASP A 118 -19.28 -10.80 -0.78
CA ASP A 118 -18.92 -12.18 -1.07
C ASP A 118 -17.92 -12.75 -0.07
N ARG A 119 -17.21 -11.90 0.66
CA ARG A 119 -16.23 -12.32 1.64
C ARG A 119 -16.28 -11.43 2.88
N THR A 120 -16.22 -12.07 4.02
CA THR A 120 -16.29 -11.43 5.33
C THR A 120 -15.11 -11.88 6.20
N VAL A 121 -13.87 -11.75 5.71
CA VAL A 121 -12.67 -12.12 6.48
C VAL A 121 -12.60 -11.29 7.74
N GLU A 122 -12.81 -9.97 7.57
CA GLU A 122 -12.73 -8.98 8.64
C GLU A 122 -14.11 -8.36 8.96
N GLY A 123 -15.18 -9.16 8.84
CA GLY A 123 -16.56 -8.71 9.00
C GLY A 123 -17.20 -8.19 7.71
N CYS A 124 -18.46 -7.77 7.78
CA CYS A 124 -19.16 -7.25 6.60
C CYS A 124 -18.59 -5.90 6.16
N MET A 125 -18.02 -5.86 4.95
CA MET A 125 -17.37 -4.67 4.38
C MET A 125 -18.24 -4.00 3.32
N TRP A 126 -19.54 -3.94 3.52
CA TRP A 126 -20.45 -3.27 2.60
C TRP A 126 -21.19 -2.12 3.29
N TYR A 127 -21.55 -1.13 2.49
CA TYR A 127 -22.30 0.05 2.94
C TYR A 127 -23.71 0.04 2.38
N ASP A 128 -23.84 -0.04 1.04
CA ASP A 128 -25.14 -0.01 0.35
C ASP A 128 -24.98 -0.46 -1.12
N THR A 129 -26.04 -0.35 -1.93
CA THR A 129 -25.98 -0.57 -3.38
C THR A 129 -25.20 0.54 -4.10
N PRO A 130 -24.60 0.24 -5.29
CA PRO A 130 -23.86 1.22 -6.07
C PRO A 130 -24.65 2.49 -6.37
N ARG A 131 -23.99 3.65 -6.28
CA ARG A 131 -24.58 5.00 -6.44
C ARG A 131 -23.70 5.86 -7.31
N LEU A 132 -24.34 6.75 -8.05
CA LEU A 132 -23.68 7.68 -8.96
C LEU A 132 -23.95 9.12 -8.55
N LEU A 133 -22.88 9.93 -8.53
CA LEU A 133 -22.92 11.38 -8.54
C LEU A 133 -22.05 11.88 -9.67
N CYS A 134 -22.61 12.62 -10.62
CA CYS A 134 -21.88 13.16 -11.76
C CYS A 134 -22.35 14.57 -12.10
N GLN A 135 -21.40 15.41 -12.46
CA GLN A 135 -21.64 16.76 -12.95
C GLN A 135 -20.68 17.06 -14.09
N LEU A 136 -21.22 17.49 -15.23
CA LEU A 136 -20.45 18.12 -16.29
C LEU A 136 -20.66 19.64 -16.18
N GLU A 137 -19.57 20.37 -16.16
CA GLU A 137 -19.54 21.84 -16.22
C GLU A 137 -19.00 22.25 -17.58
N ILE A 138 -19.78 22.98 -18.32
CA ILE A 138 -19.49 23.38 -19.69
C ILE A 138 -19.43 24.91 -19.73
N GLU A 139 -18.23 25.42 -19.99
CA GLU A 139 -17.99 26.87 -20.22
C GLU A 139 -18.00 27.13 -21.71
N TYR A 140 -18.81 28.09 -22.12
CA TYR A 140 -18.93 28.55 -23.52
C TYR A 140 -17.97 29.70 -23.80
N THR A 141 -17.69 29.91 -25.09
CA THR A 141 -16.82 31.03 -25.53
C THR A 141 -17.38 32.42 -25.25
N ASP A 142 -18.67 32.52 -24.99
CA ASP A 142 -19.33 33.79 -24.57
C ASP A 142 -19.26 34.03 -23.05
N GLY A 143 -18.58 33.14 -22.31
CA GLY A 143 -18.40 33.19 -20.84
C GLY A 143 -19.58 32.63 -20.05
N SER A 144 -20.67 32.22 -20.71
CA SER A 144 -21.78 31.53 -20.01
C SER A 144 -21.43 30.10 -19.67
N THR A 145 -22.07 29.55 -18.63
CA THR A 145 -21.85 28.16 -18.18
C THR A 145 -23.15 27.37 -18.21
N GLU A 146 -23.04 26.06 -18.45
CA GLU A 146 -24.15 25.11 -18.39
C GLU A 146 -23.72 23.89 -17.54
N LEU A 147 -24.65 23.35 -16.75
CA LEU A 147 -24.43 22.19 -15.91
C LEU A 147 -25.32 21.03 -16.35
N VAL A 148 -24.69 19.88 -16.66
CA VAL A 148 -25.40 18.60 -16.82
C VAL A 148 -25.14 17.77 -15.57
N VAL A 149 -26.18 17.47 -14.80
CA VAL A 149 -26.04 16.86 -13.48
C VAL A 149 -26.84 15.57 -13.37
N THR A 150 -26.43 14.70 -12.45
CA THR A 150 -27.24 13.53 -12.07
C THR A 150 -28.51 13.97 -11.34
N ASP A 151 -29.66 13.49 -11.82
CA ASP A 151 -31.01 13.69 -11.31
C ASP A 151 -31.92 12.53 -11.79
N ASP A 152 -33.24 12.63 -11.51
CA ASP A 152 -34.25 11.65 -11.91
C ASP A 152 -34.60 11.64 -13.40
N SER A 153 -33.98 12.52 -14.18
CA SER A 153 -34.12 12.51 -15.65
C SER A 153 -33.15 11.56 -16.34
N TRP A 154 -32.16 11.02 -15.60
CA TRP A 154 -31.29 9.96 -16.08
C TRP A 154 -32.06 8.67 -16.23
N LYS A 155 -31.58 7.82 -17.13
CA LYS A 155 -32.15 6.48 -17.34
C LYS A 155 -31.17 5.41 -16.88
N THR A 156 -31.70 4.26 -16.44
CA THR A 156 -30.93 3.13 -15.94
C THR A 156 -31.48 1.79 -16.40
N THR A 157 -30.60 0.83 -16.56
CA THR A 157 -30.91 -0.58 -16.82
C THR A 157 -29.79 -1.46 -16.27
N THR A 158 -29.90 -2.77 -16.39
CA THR A 158 -28.82 -3.74 -16.19
C THR A 158 -28.43 -4.38 -17.51
N GLY A 159 -27.29 -5.04 -17.59
CA GLY A 159 -26.77 -5.60 -18.83
C GLY A 159 -25.97 -6.89 -18.61
N PRO A 160 -24.91 -7.12 -19.39
CA PRO A 160 -24.16 -8.38 -19.43
C PRO A 160 -23.36 -8.71 -18.16
N LEU A 161 -22.99 -7.72 -17.33
CA LEU A 161 -22.26 -7.95 -16.09
C LEU A 161 -23.24 -8.34 -15.00
N LEU A 162 -23.38 -9.66 -14.78
CA LEU A 162 -24.38 -10.27 -13.91
C LEU A 162 -23.93 -10.27 -12.45
N HIS A 163 -22.62 -10.38 -12.23
CA HIS A 163 -21.99 -10.37 -10.91
C HIS A 163 -20.62 -9.72 -11.03
N ASP A 164 -20.25 -8.92 -10.05
CA ASP A 164 -18.90 -8.42 -9.86
C ASP A 164 -18.58 -8.35 -8.37
N ALA A 165 -17.41 -8.83 -8.00
CA ALA A 165 -16.91 -8.74 -6.63
C ALA A 165 -15.37 -8.73 -6.62
N ILE A 166 -14.82 -7.93 -5.72
CA ILE A 166 -13.36 -7.78 -5.60
C ILE A 166 -12.69 -9.13 -5.33
N PHE A 167 -13.27 -9.97 -4.46
CA PHE A 167 -12.64 -11.22 -4.01
C PHE A 167 -12.92 -12.43 -4.90
N THR A 168 -14.12 -12.51 -5.47
CA THR A 168 -14.57 -13.71 -6.19
C THR A 168 -14.57 -13.56 -7.70
N GLY A 169 -14.51 -12.33 -8.23
CA GLY A 169 -14.40 -12.07 -9.65
C GLY A 169 -15.70 -11.64 -10.33
N GLU A 170 -15.79 -11.86 -11.63
CA GLU A 170 -16.94 -11.43 -12.46
C GLU A 170 -17.64 -12.59 -13.14
N GLU A 171 -18.96 -12.46 -13.32
CA GLU A 171 -19.77 -13.26 -14.23
C GLU A 171 -20.36 -12.35 -15.32
N TYR A 172 -19.99 -12.61 -16.58
CA TYR A 172 -20.39 -11.82 -17.73
C TYR A 172 -21.06 -12.70 -18.80
N ASP A 173 -22.25 -12.25 -19.26
CA ASP A 173 -22.98 -12.91 -20.34
C ASP A 173 -23.05 -11.98 -21.56
N ALA A 174 -22.18 -12.21 -22.54
CA ALA A 174 -22.08 -11.37 -23.74
C ALA A 174 -23.35 -11.34 -24.60
N ARG A 175 -24.26 -12.31 -24.44
CA ARG A 175 -25.56 -12.31 -25.13
C ARG A 175 -26.47 -11.16 -24.71
N LEU A 176 -26.19 -10.54 -23.53
CA LEU A 176 -26.94 -9.43 -22.95
C LEU A 176 -26.31 -8.07 -23.23
N GLU A 177 -25.30 -7.99 -24.11
CA GLU A 177 -24.64 -6.75 -24.47
C GLU A 177 -25.61 -5.72 -25.06
N LEU A 178 -25.38 -4.47 -24.71
CA LEU A 178 -26.20 -3.30 -25.07
C LEU A 178 -25.43 -2.45 -26.12
N ASP A 179 -25.32 -2.95 -27.35
CA ASP A 179 -24.50 -2.32 -28.38
C ASP A 179 -24.85 -0.84 -28.59
N GLY A 180 -23.88 0.05 -28.41
CA GLY A 180 -24.05 1.48 -28.61
C GLY A 180 -24.81 2.24 -27.52
N TRP A 181 -25.03 1.65 -26.36
CA TRP A 181 -25.78 2.22 -25.23
C TRP A 181 -25.25 3.60 -24.77
N ASN A 182 -23.98 3.87 -24.95
CA ASN A 182 -23.28 5.09 -24.57
C ASN A 182 -23.11 6.10 -25.73
N ARG A 183 -23.80 5.88 -26.84
CA ARG A 183 -23.76 6.73 -28.04
C ARG A 183 -25.08 7.47 -28.29
N ASN A 184 -25.00 8.54 -29.08
CA ASN A 184 -26.17 9.24 -29.56
C ASN A 184 -27.05 8.34 -30.43
N GLY A 185 -28.37 8.56 -30.40
CA GLY A 185 -29.33 7.82 -31.20
C GLY A 185 -29.70 6.41 -30.66
N TYR A 186 -29.14 5.98 -29.57
CA TYR A 186 -29.52 4.71 -28.93
C TYR A 186 -30.96 4.75 -28.41
N LYS A 187 -31.75 3.72 -28.68
CA LYS A 187 -33.17 3.62 -28.27
C LYS A 187 -33.27 3.12 -26.81
N ASP A 188 -33.40 4.05 -25.88
CA ASP A 188 -33.50 3.78 -24.44
C ASP A 188 -34.92 3.85 -23.88
N SER A 189 -35.95 3.66 -24.71
CA SER A 189 -37.36 3.73 -24.28
C SER A 189 -37.75 2.65 -23.28
N SER A 190 -37.07 1.52 -23.28
CA SER A 190 -37.26 0.40 -22.32
C SER A 190 -36.52 0.62 -20.97
N TRP A 191 -35.62 1.59 -20.91
CA TRP A 191 -34.88 1.87 -19.69
C TRP A 191 -35.77 2.58 -18.67
N LYS A 192 -35.57 2.26 -17.40
CA LYS A 192 -36.27 2.93 -16.29
C LYS A 192 -35.62 4.27 -15.99
N LYS A 193 -36.36 5.16 -15.33
CA LYS A 193 -35.77 6.36 -14.71
C LYS A 193 -34.85 5.95 -13.56
N ALA A 194 -33.72 6.64 -13.42
CA ALA A 194 -32.87 6.53 -12.25
C ALA A 194 -33.63 7.01 -10.99
N LEU A 195 -33.36 6.36 -9.87
CA LEU A 195 -33.95 6.73 -8.59
C LEU A 195 -33.02 7.73 -7.87
N LEU A 196 -33.62 8.72 -7.22
CA LEU A 196 -32.91 9.54 -6.25
C LEU A 196 -32.70 8.72 -4.98
N VAL A 197 -31.45 8.56 -4.58
CA VAL A 197 -31.08 7.75 -3.42
C VAL A 197 -30.43 8.60 -2.32
N ARG A 198 -30.39 8.04 -1.11
CA ARG A 198 -29.75 8.69 0.03
C ARG A 198 -28.25 8.96 -0.28
N ALA A 199 -27.78 10.16 0.01
CA ALA A 199 -26.36 10.44 -0.03
C ALA A 199 -25.60 9.63 1.05
N PRO A 200 -24.38 9.15 0.77
CA PRO A 200 -23.51 8.67 1.83
C PRO A 200 -23.19 9.81 2.81
N LYS A 201 -22.77 9.49 4.03
CA LYS A 201 -22.41 10.50 5.02
C LYS A 201 -21.03 11.11 4.80
N GLY A 202 -20.20 10.46 3.99
CA GLY A 202 -18.86 10.94 3.67
C GLY A 202 -18.91 12.30 2.96
N SER A 203 -18.08 13.23 3.41
CA SER A 203 -17.85 14.50 2.71
C SER A 203 -17.12 14.28 1.39
N LEU A 204 -17.49 15.06 0.37
CA LEU A 204 -16.89 14.96 -0.97
C LEU A 204 -15.54 15.67 -1.01
N HIS A 205 -14.50 14.95 -1.46
CA HIS A 205 -13.16 15.46 -1.67
C HIS A 205 -12.63 15.05 -3.06
N ALA A 206 -11.78 15.88 -3.65
CA ALA A 206 -11.08 15.51 -4.87
C ALA A 206 -10.07 14.39 -4.60
N GLN A 207 -10.02 13.37 -5.44
CA GLN A 207 -8.97 12.37 -5.39
C GLN A 207 -7.68 12.97 -5.97
N LEU A 208 -6.67 13.14 -5.11
CA LEU A 208 -5.33 13.57 -5.52
C LEU A 208 -4.35 12.39 -5.60
N ALA A 209 -4.67 11.29 -4.91
CA ALA A 209 -3.86 10.07 -4.93
C ALA A 209 -3.82 9.44 -6.33
N PRO A 210 -2.72 8.75 -6.69
CA PRO A 210 -2.59 8.09 -7.98
C PRO A 210 -3.74 7.13 -8.27
N HIS A 211 -4.13 7.06 -9.54
CA HIS A 211 -5.15 6.13 -10.01
C HIS A 211 -4.60 4.71 -10.21
N GLU A 212 -5.47 3.74 -10.14
CA GLU A 212 -5.19 2.41 -10.68
C GLU A 212 -5.24 2.43 -12.19
N LYS A 213 -4.28 1.74 -12.81
CA LYS A 213 -4.13 1.66 -14.26
C LYS A 213 -3.73 0.27 -14.72
N ILE A 214 -3.95 0.00 -16.00
CA ILE A 214 -3.31 -1.13 -16.69
C ILE A 214 -1.88 -0.68 -17.00
N ILE A 215 -0.89 -1.28 -16.34
CA ILE A 215 0.51 -0.86 -16.40
C ILE A 215 1.26 -1.52 -17.56
N ARG A 216 0.99 -2.81 -17.78
CA ARG A 216 1.63 -3.61 -18.82
C ARG A 216 0.83 -4.85 -19.15
N ILE A 217 1.15 -5.47 -20.30
CA ILE A 217 0.55 -6.71 -20.76
C ILE A 217 1.62 -7.78 -20.77
N LEU A 218 1.33 -8.95 -20.20
CA LEU A 218 2.21 -10.10 -20.17
C LEU A 218 1.66 -11.23 -21.06
N GLN A 219 2.55 -11.79 -21.90
CA GLN A 219 2.28 -13.03 -22.61
C GLN A 219 2.52 -14.22 -21.68
N PRO A 220 1.73 -15.29 -21.76
CA PRO A 220 2.01 -16.51 -21.03
C PRO A 220 3.33 -17.13 -21.53
N VAL A 221 4.14 -17.68 -20.62
CA VAL A 221 5.34 -18.44 -20.99
C VAL A 221 4.97 -19.81 -21.54
N SER A 222 3.88 -20.41 -21.05
CA SER A 222 3.33 -21.66 -21.53
C SER A 222 1.81 -21.71 -21.49
N CYS A 223 1.23 -22.55 -22.35
CA CYS A 223 -0.15 -23.00 -22.29
C CYS A 223 -0.13 -24.51 -22.45
N GLU A 224 -0.58 -25.25 -21.44
CA GLU A 224 -0.61 -26.71 -21.43
C GLU A 224 -2.04 -27.21 -21.33
N GLN A 225 -2.47 -28.03 -22.27
CA GLN A 225 -3.76 -28.70 -22.15
C GLN A 225 -3.63 -29.90 -21.20
N LYS A 226 -4.37 -29.90 -20.10
CA LYS A 226 -4.35 -30.94 -19.05
C LYS A 226 -5.30 -32.10 -19.35
N ASP A 227 -6.45 -31.76 -19.94
CA ASP A 227 -7.48 -32.71 -20.38
C ASP A 227 -8.33 -32.07 -21.51
N ASP A 228 -9.43 -32.73 -21.90
CA ASP A 228 -10.30 -32.26 -23.00
C ASP A 228 -10.95 -30.88 -22.76
N SER A 229 -10.96 -30.41 -21.52
CA SER A 229 -11.65 -29.18 -21.13
C SER A 229 -10.79 -28.17 -20.36
N THR A 230 -9.57 -28.56 -19.95
CA THR A 230 -8.76 -27.80 -19.00
C THR A 230 -7.43 -27.40 -19.61
N TYR A 231 -7.13 -26.10 -19.56
CA TYR A 231 -5.87 -25.51 -20.02
C TYR A 231 -5.19 -24.78 -18.87
N TRP A 232 -3.88 -24.95 -18.74
CA TRP A 232 -3.06 -24.33 -17.71
C TRP A 232 -2.09 -23.33 -18.34
N TYR A 233 -2.31 -22.04 -18.04
CA TYR A 233 -1.43 -20.97 -18.47
C TYR A 233 -0.47 -20.60 -17.34
N ALA A 234 0.82 -20.43 -17.66
CA ALA A 234 1.83 -19.94 -16.72
C ALA A 234 2.38 -18.59 -17.17
N PHE A 235 2.61 -17.69 -16.24
CA PHE A 235 3.22 -16.38 -16.47
C PHE A 235 4.62 -16.33 -15.83
N PRO A 236 5.51 -15.41 -16.30
CA PRO A 236 6.89 -15.36 -15.82
C PRO A 236 6.98 -14.98 -14.34
N GLU A 237 5.99 -14.27 -13.82
CA GLU A 237 5.95 -13.77 -12.45
C GLU A 237 4.52 -13.70 -11.90
N MET A 238 4.40 -13.60 -10.59
CA MET A 238 3.11 -13.32 -9.93
C MET A 238 2.75 -11.85 -10.07
N ILE A 239 1.53 -11.57 -10.47
CA ILE A 239 1.02 -10.21 -10.73
C ILE A 239 -0.34 -10.03 -10.07
N SER A 240 -0.71 -8.76 -9.82
CA SER A 240 -2.09 -8.33 -9.61
C SER A 240 -2.66 -7.78 -10.92
N GLY A 241 -3.91 -8.15 -11.24
CA GLY A 241 -4.59 -7.74 -12.46
C GLY A 241 -5.61 -8.75 -12.93
N TRP A 242 -5.72 -8.94 -14.25
CA TRP A 242 -6.72 -9.85 -14.82
C TRP A 242 -6.29 -10.45 -16.16
N ALA A 243 -7.08 -11.41 -16.65
CA ALA A 243 -6.94 -11.98 -17.99
C ALA A 243 -7.70 -11.15 -19.02
N HIS A 244 -7.10 -10.96 -20.19
CA HIS A 244 -7.80 -10.57 -21.42
C HIS A 244 -7.84 -11.78 -22.34
N ILE A 245 -9.04 -12.22 -22.71
CA ILE A 245 -9.24 -13.37 -23.60
C ILE A 245 -9.64 -12.93 -25.00
N LYS A 246 -9.19 -13.70 -26.00
CA LYS A 246 -9.61 -13.60 -27.39
C LYS A 246 -9.97 -15.00 -27.89
N VAL A 247 -11.27 -15.22 -28.09
CA VAL A 247 -11.85 -16.56 -28.26
C VAL A 247 -12.91 -16.58 -29.36
N GLN A 248 -13.23 -17.77 -29.86
CA GLN A 248 -14.33 -18.00 -30.78
C GLN A 248 -15.09 -19.25 -30.40
N GLY A 249 -16.41 -19.17 -30.38
CA GLY A 249 -17.30 -20.27 -30.05
C GLY A 249 -18.75 -19.97 -30.40
N ASN A 250 -19.67 -20.79 -29.92
CA ASN A 250 -21.09 -20.62 -30.14
C ASN A 250 -21.74 -19.79 -29.04
N ALA A 251 -22.90 -19.21 -29.32
CA ALA A 251 -23.69 -18.51 -28.32
C ALA A 251 -24.04 -19.44 -27.16
N GLY A 252 -23.70 -19.01 -25.94
CA GLY A 252 -23.92 -19.78 -24.73
C GLY A 252 -22.77 -20.69 -24.30
N ASP A 253 -21.72 -20.84 -25.11
CA ASP A 253 -20.48 -21.49 -24.67
C ASP A 253 -19.88 -20.74 -23.48
N ARG A 254 -19.32 -21.47 -22.51
CA ARG A 254 -18.82 -20.88 -21.26
C ARG A 254 -17.33 -21.11 -21.05
N ILE A 255 -16.66 -20.09 -20.57
CA ILE A 255 -15.25 -20.14 -20.16
C ILE A 255 -15.19 -19.76 -18.67
N LYS A 256 -14.54 -20.61 -17.88
CA LYS A 256 -14.23 -20.33 -16.47
C LYS A 256 -12.73 -20.13 -16.33
N LEU A 257 -12.33 -19.00 -15.75
CA LEU A 257 -10.95 -18.64 -15.45
C LEU A 257 -10.75 -18.75 -13.92
N ARG A 258 -9.83 -19.61 -13.47
CA ARG A 258 -9.41 -19.69 -12.07
C ARG A 258 -8.00 -19.13 -11.95
N PHE A 259 -7.82 -18.13 -11.09
CA PHE A 259 -6.55 -17.43 -10.91
C PHE A 259 -5.80 -18.03 -9.72
N VAL A 260 -4.62 -18.58 -9.96
CA VAL A 260 -3.88 -19.39 -8.99
C VAL A 260 -2.54 -18.73 -8.65
N GLY A 261 -2.29 -18.52 -7.36
CA GLY A 261 -1.06 -17.98 -6.84
C GLY A 261 0.11 -18.97 -6.82
N GLU A 262 1.26 -18.53 -6.38
CA GLU A 262 2.46 -19.37 -6.20
C GLU A 262 2.28 -20.40 -5.08
N GLU A 263 1.33 -20.20 -4.18
CA GLU A 263 0.90 -21.14 -3.14
C GLU A 263 0.11 -22.34 -3.69
N LYS A 264 -0.21 -22.32 -4.99
CA LYS A 264 -1.10 -23.31 -5.65
C LYS A 264 -2.53 -23.27 -5.12
N ASN A 265 -2.98 -22.10 -4.64
CA ASN A 265 -4.34 -21.82 -4.18
C ASN A 265 -4.96 -20.69 -5.03
N ASP A 266 -6.24 -20.78 -5.33
CA ASP A 266 -7.00 -19.77 -6.07
C ASP A 266 -7.71 -18.76 -5.14
N PHE A 267 -7.81 -19.06 -3.86
CA PHE A 267 -8.53 -18.23 -2.86
C PHE A 267 -9.94 -17.81 -3.30
N GLY A 268 -10.56 -18.57 -4.21
CA GLY A 268 -11.87 -18.26 -4.77
C GLY A 268 -11.87 -17.22 -5.91
N GLN A 269 -10.73 -16.84 -6.44
CA GLN A 269 -10.59 -15.89 -7.55
C GLN A 269 -11.01 -16.55 -8.88
N VAL A 270 -12.21 -16.21 -9.37
CA VAL A 270 -12.82 -16.88 -10.54
C VAL A 270 -13.58 -15.89 -11.40
N ASP A 271 -13.31 -15.87 -12.70
CA ASP A 271 -14.16 -15.18 -13.68
C ASP A 271 -14.93 -16.18 -14.55
N LEU A 272 -16.15 -15.81 -14.92
CA LEU A 272 -17.02 -16.57 -15.82
C LEU A 272 -17.41 -15.71 -17.02
N TYR A 273 -17.17 -16.21 -18.23
CA TYR A 273 -17.56 -15.57 -19.48
C TYR A 273 -18.47 -16.48 -20.29
N THR A 274 -19.65 -15.98 -20.68
CA THR A 274 -20.56 -16.67 -21.60
C THR A 274 -20.52 -15.97 -22.95
N LEU A 275 -20.21 -16.72 -24.02
CA LEU A 275 -20.03 -16.19 -25.34
C LEU A 275 -21.36 -15.74 -25.97
N ARG A 276 -21.30 -14.65 -26.72
CA ARG A 276 -22.39 -14.17 -27.60
C ARG A 276 -22.52 -15.02 -28.87
N GLY A 277 -21.40 -15.51 -29.40
CA GLY A 277 -21.31 -16.23 -30.65
C GLY A 277 -21.28 -15.33 -31.89
N GLY A 278 -21.02 -15.97 -33.05
CA GLY A 278 -21.03 -15.26 -34.33
C GLY A 278 -19.69 -14.68 -34.77
N GLY A 279 -18.59 -14.95 -34.07
CA GLY A 279 -17.26 -14.49 -34.46
C GLY A 279 -16.21 -14.60 -33.39
N VAL A 280 -15.12 -13.87 -33.56
CA VAL A 280 -14.08 -13.73 -32.55
C VAL A 280 -14.53 -12.69 -31.52
N GLU A 281 -14.53 -13.08 -30.27
CA GLU A 281 -14.89 -12.23 -29.13
C GLU A 281 -13.66 -11.90 -28.30
N GLN A 282 -13.65 -10.71 -27.70
CA GLN A 282 -12.63 -10.28 -26.75
C GLN A 282 -13.31 -9.81 -25.47
N TRP A 283 -12.79 -10.24 -24.34
CA TRP A 283 -13.33 -9.87 -23.04
C TRP A 283 -12.26 -9.80 -21.98
N GLU A 284 -12.46 -8.92 -21.03
CA GLU A 284 -11.74 -8.79 -19.78
C GLU A 284 -12.67 -8.27 -18.68
N PRO A 285 -12.44 -8.59 -17.40
CA PRO A 285 -13.24 -8.05 -16.30
C PRO A 285 -13.05 -6.54 -16.14
N ARG A 286 -13.96 -5.88 -15.44
CA ARG A 286 -14.00 -4.41 -15.30
C ARG A 286 -13.85 -3.92 -13.86
N PHE A 287 -14.43 -4.67 -12.88
CA PHE A 287 -14.58 -4.21 -11.50
C PHE A 287 -14.05 -5.19 -10.47
N THR A 288 -13.12 -6.01 -10.87
CA THR A 288 -12.37 -6.93 -10.03
C THR A 288 -10.89 -6.93 -10.40
N TRP A 289 -10.05 -7.49 -9.54
CA TRP A 289 -8.67 -7.89 -9.87
C TRP A 289 -8.35 -9.19 -9.15
N HIS A 290 -7.36 -9.90 -9.68
CA HIS A 290 -6.85 -11.16 -9.13
C HIS A 290 -5.35 -11.07 -8.94
N THR A 291 -4.80 -11.89 -8.05
CA THR A 291 -3.35 -12.02 -7.92
C THR A 291 -2.97 -13.46 -8.22
N PHE A 292 -2.11 -13.63 -9.22
CA PHE A 292 -1.87 -14.95 -9.79
C PHE A 292 -0.51 -15.02 -10.51
N ARG A 293 0.00 -16.23 -10.64
CA ARG A 293 1.06 -16.61 -11.57
C ARG A 293 0.56 -17.60 -12.62
N TYR A 294 -0.57 -18.25 -12.32
CA TYR A 294 -1.17 -19.27 -13.21
C TYR A 294 -2.64 -18.97 -13.40
N ILE A 295 -3.15 -19.34 -14.57
CA ILE A 295 -4.59 -19.34 -14.86
C ILE A 295 -4.99 -20.72 -15.33
N GLU A 296 -5.91 -21.35 -14.62
CA GLU A 296 -6.59 -22.56 -15.07
C GLU A 296 -7.85 -22.14 -15.83
N VAL A 297 -7.88 -22.45 -17.11
CA VAL A 297 -9.03 -22.17 -17.97
C VAL A 297 -9.80 -23.46 -18.19
N ILE A 298 -11.08 -23.45 -17.83
CA ILE A 298 -11.98 -24.59 -18.02
C ILE A 298 -13.01 -24.22 -19.09
N SER A 299 -12.97 -24.93 -20.22
CA SER A 299 -13.94 -24.79 -21.31
C SER A 299 -14.00 -26.09 -22.12
N ARG A 300 -15.20 -26.64 -22.27
CA ARG A 300 -15.41 -27.86 -23.05
C ARG A 300 -15.61 -27.60 -24.55
N GLN A 301 -16.17 -26.45 -24.87
CA GLN A 301 -16.61 -26.12 -26.23
C GLN A 301 -15.61 -25.22 -26.95
N VAL A 302 -14.96 -24.32 -26.22
CA VAL A 302 -14.01 -23.33 -26.79
C VAL A 302 -12.60 -23.88 -26.69
N ARG A 303 -11.93 -24.00 -27.83
CA ARG A 303 -10.51 -24.39 -27.92
C ARG A 303 -9.64 -23.20 -27.55
N MET A 304 -8.69 -23.42 -26.64
CA MET A 304 -7.73 -22.44 -26.19
C MET A 304 -6.33 -22.77 -26.71
N ASN A 305 -5.55 -21.74 -26.97
CA ASN A 305 -4.14 -21.84 -27.30
C ASN A 305 -3.36 -20.70 -26.60
N LYS A 306 -2.06 -20.61 -26.83
CA LYS A 306 -1.21 -19.63 -26.14
C LYS A 306 -1.63 -18.17 -26.45
N GLU A 307 -2.13 -17.90 -27.66
CA GLU A 307 -2.56 -16.58 -28.14
C GLU A 307 -3.98 -16.21 -27.67
N SER A 308 -4.72 -17.16 -27.12
CA SER A 308 -6.10 -16.95 -26.66
C SER A 308 -6.21 -16.11 -25.39
N LEU A 309 -5.10 -15.92 -24.64
CA LEU A 309 -5.12 -15.24 -23.37
C LEU A 309 -3.82 -14.48 -23.09
N VAL A 310 -3.95 -13.24 -22.63
CA VAL A 310 -2.85 -12.45 -22.05
C VAL A 310 -3.23 -11.98 -20.66
N ALA A 311 -2.23 -11.67 -19.83
CA ALA A 311 -2.46 -11.06 -18.51
C ALA A 311 -2.21 -9.55 -18.56
N LYS A 312 -3.08 -8.76 -17.97
CA LYS A 312 -2.93 -7.33 -17.76
C LYS A 312 -2.56 -7.06 -16.30
N VAL A 313 -1.42 -6.41 -16.10
CA VAL A 313 -0.96 -5.98 -14.77
C VAL A 313 -1.68 -4.71 -14.38
N VAL A 314 -2.32 -4.72 -13.22
CA VAL A 314 -3.12 -3.59 -12.70
C VAL A 314 -2.74 -3.31 -11.27
N HIS A 315 -2.44 -2.06 -10.98
CA HIS A 315 -2.24 -1.56 -9.62
C HIS A 315 -2.36 -0.03 -9.59
N THR A 316 -2.48 0.55 -8.40
CA THR A 316 -2.25 1.99 -8.22
C THR A 316 -0.84 2.33 -8.68
N ASP A 317 -0.67 3.41 -9.45
CA ASP A 317 0.56 3.74 -10.18
C ASP A 317 1.33 4.93 -9.57
N PRO A 318 1.94 4.80 -8.38
CA PRO A 318 2.89 5.80 -7.92
C PRO A 318 4.15 5.74 -8.81
N GLN A 319 4.67 6.91 -9.18
CA GLN A 319 5.84 6.97 -10.04
C GLN A 319 7.08 6.43 -9.31
N PRO A 320 8.03 5.79 -10.00
CA PRO A 320 9.30 5.40 -9.40
C PRO A 320 10.05 6.63 -8.86
N ALA A 321 10.58 6.53 -7.63
CA ALA A 321 11.38 7.59 -7.01
C ALA A 321 12.84 7.19 -6.80
N GLY A 322 13.17 5.89 -6.79
CA GLY A 322 14.53 5.45 -6.55
C GLY A 322 14.97 4.28 -7.42
N SER A 323 16.28 4.08 -7.42
CA SER A 323 16.92 2.91 -8.02
C SER A 323 18.06 2.43 -7.13
N PHE A 324 18.31 1.13 -7.14
CA PHE A 324 19.38 0.50 -6.39
C PHE A 324 19.99 -0.64 -7.21
N SER A 325 21.32 -0.72 -7.20
CA SER A 325 22.07 -1.89 -7.67
C SER A 325 23.41 -2.00 -6.95
N CYS A 326 23.91 -3.20 -6.76
CA CYS A 326 25.23 -3.45 -6.17
C CYS A 326 25.85 -4.74 -6.74
N SER A 327 27.10 -5.02 -6.35
CA SER A 327 27.80 -6.22 -6.79
C SER A 327 27.30 -7.52 -6.16
N ASN A 328 26.34 -7.47 -5.23
CA ASN A 328 25.71 -8.67 -4.65
C ASN A 328 24.37 -8.95 -5.37
N GLU A 329 24.32 -10.03 -6.14
CA GLU A 329 23.13 -10.43 -6.91
C GLU A 329 21.91 -10.71 -6.02
N LEU A 330 22.10 -11.26 -4.80
CA LEU A 330 21.01 -11.51 -3.88
C LEU A 330 20.32 -10.21 -3.45
N PHE A 331 21.08 -9.14 -3.18
CA PHE A 331 20.52 -7.85 -2.77
C PHE A 331 19.77 -7.17 -3.91
N ASN A 332 20.28 -7.25 -5.13
CA ASN A 332 19.57 -6.79 -6.33
C ASN A 332 18.24 -7.54 -6.49
N LYS A 333 18.26 -8.86 -6.31
CA LYS A 333 17.06 -9.69 -6.39
C LYS A 333 16.05 -9.37 -5.28
N ILE A 334 16.49 -9.17 -4.03
CA ILE A 334 15.62 -8.76 -2.93
C ILE A 334 14.91 -7.44 -3.28
N ASN A 335 15.66 -6.45 -3.78
CA ASN A 335 15.10 -5.16 -4.21
C ASN A 335 14.06 -5.35 -5.33
N GLU A 336 14.37 -6.11 -6.38
CA GLU A 336 13.45 -6.39 -7.49
C GLU A 336 12.15 -7.06 -7.01
N VAL A 337 12.29 -8.11 -6.20
CA VAL A 337 11.18 -8.90 -5.67
C VAL A 337 10.31 -8.04 -4.72
N TYR A 338 10.94 -7.18 -3.91
CA TYR A 338 10.20 -6.21 -3.09
C TYR A 338 9.37 -5.25 -3.95
N LEU A 339 9.98 -4.62 -4.97
CA LEU A 339 9.27 -3.68 -5.84
C LEU A 339 8.05 -4.33 -6.50
N ARG A 340 8.17 -5.59 -6.93
CA ARG A 340 7.06 -6.36 -7.50
C ARG A 340 6.00 -6.67 -6.46
N THR A 341 6.41 -7.16 -5.29
CA THR A 341 5.49 -7.47 -4.19
C THR A 341 4.71 -6.25 -3.75
N GLN A 342 5.39 -5.11 -3.60
CA GLN A 342 4.79 -3.86 -3.18
C GLN A 342 3.76 -3.35 -4.20
N LYS A 343 4.09 -3.38 -5.51
CA LYS A 343 3.17 -2.99 -6.58
C LYS A 343 1.93 -3.88 -6.62
N ASN A 344 2.09 -5.20 -6.45
CA ASN A 344 0.96 -6.12 -6.40
C ASN A 344 0.00 -5.83 -5.24
N ASN A 345 0.47 -5.16 -4.20
CA ASN A 345 -0.32 -4.78 -3.03
C ASN A 345 -0.91 -3.36 -3.10
N PHE A 346 -0.60 -2.58 -4.13
CA PHE A 346 -1.12 -1.22 -4.30
C PHE A 346 -2.46 -1.21 -5.03
N HIS A 347 -3.57 -1.18 -4.29
CA HIS A 347 -4.93 -1.08 -4.84
C HIS A 347 -5.76 -0.06 -4.07
N GLY A 348 -6.52 0.77 -4.78
CA GLY A 348 -7.35 1.80 -4.16
C GLY A 348 -6.56 2.88 -3.41
N SER A 349 -5.31 3.12 -3.78
CA SER A 349 -4.37 4.03 -3.11
C SER A 349 -4.15 3.70 -1.64
N ILE A 350 -4.06 2.41 -1.35
CA ILE A 350 -3.58 1.81 -0.10
C ILE A 350 -2.62 0.66 -0.43
N SER A 351 -1.82 0.22 0.53
CA SER A 351 -1.05 -1.02 0.42
C SER A 351 -1.72 -2.09 1.28
N SER A 352 -2.10 -3.20 0.66
CA SER A 352 -2.59 -4.37 1.41
C SER A 352 -1.43 -5.16 2.00
N ASP A 353 -1.76 -6.02 2.95
CA ASP A 353 -0.88 -7.06 3.49
C ASP A 353 -0.62 -8.16 2.44
N CYS A 354 -1.69 -8.63 1.80
CA CYS A 354 -1.62 -9.58 0.69
C CYS A 354 -2.77 -9.34 -0.30
N PRO A 355 -2.49 -9.39 -1.64
CA PRO A 355 -3.44 -8.91 -2.64
C PRO A 355 -4.42 -9.98 -3.13
N HIS A 356 -4.38 -11.20 -2.60
CA HIS A 356 -5.19 -12.34 -3.06
C HIS A 356 -6.04 -13.00 -1.96
N ARG A 357 -5.76 -12.72 -0.68
CA ARG A 357 -6.44 -13.31 0.46
C ARG A 357 -7.26 -12.28 1.25
N GLU A 358 -6.61 -11.45 2.05
CA GLU A 358 -7.25 -10.44 2.91
C GLU A 358 -7.51 -9.15 2.18
N ARG A 359 -6.56 -8.66 1.39
CA ARG A 359 -6.64 -7.41 0.62
C ARG A 359 -6.88 -6.18 1.50
N LEU A 360 -6.49 -6.25 2.78
CA LEU A 360 -6.69 -5.18 3.75
C LEU A 360 -5.41 -4.39 3.97
N ALA A 361 -5.57 -3.10 4.22
CA ALA A 361 -4.48 -2.18 4.48
C ALA A 361 -4.07 -2.22 5.96
N TYR A 362 -3.35 -3.26 6.34
CA TYR A 362 -2.79 -3.39 7.69
C TYR A 362 -1.70 -2.34 7.92
N THR A 363 -1.89 -1.56 8.97
CA THR A 363 -1.05 -0.39 9.24
C THR A 363 0.34 -0.79 9.78
N GLY A 364 0.45 -1.92 10.49
CA GLY A 364 1.72 -2.46 10.94
C GLY A 364 2.62 -2.86 9.78
N ASP A 365 2.06 -3.55 8.79
CA ASP A 365 2.76 -3.91 7.55
C ASP A 365 3.23 -2.67 6.79
N ALA A 366 2.37 -1.66 6.72
CA ALA A 366 2.69 -0.39 6.06
C ALA A 366 3.83 0.36 6.75
N GLN A 367 3.82 0.43 8.09
CA GLN A 367 4.81 1.22 8.81
C GLN A 367 6.22 0.64 8.72
N VAL A 368 6.37 -0.70 8.71
CA VAL A 368 7.70 -1.30 8.60
C VAL A 368 8.33 -1.09 7.22
N VAL A 369 7.53 -0.95 6.16
CA VAL A 369 8.01 -0.69 4.80
C VAL A 369 7.96 0.78 4.40
N VAL A 370 7.61 1.71 5.30
CA VAL A 370 7.38 3.12 4.94
C VAL A 370 8.59 3.75 4.27
N GLU A 371 9.80 3.58 4.81
CA GLU A 371 11.02 4.12 4.20
C GLU A 371 11.39 3.41 2.90
N SER A 372 11.27 2.08 2.84
CA SER A 372 11.49 1.32 1.61
C SER A 372 10.56 1.78 0.49
N SER A 373 9.29 2.07 0.82
CA SER A 373 8.31 2.57 -0.14
C SER A 373 8.64 4.00 -0.61
N ILE A 374 8.99 4.91 0.31
CA ILE A 374 9.36 6.30 -0.04
C ILE A 374 10.61 6.33 -0.92
N LEU A 375 11.61 5.51 -0.59
CA LEU A 375 12.85 5.44 -1.35
C LEU A 375 12.68 4.79 -2.72
N SER A 376 11.61 4.02 -2.93
CA SER A 376 11.32 3.31 -4.18
C SER A 376 10.30 4.01 -5.07
N PHE A 377 9.33 4.73 -4.48
CA PHE A 377 8.18 5.32 -5.17
C PHE A 377 7.89 6.74 -4.68
N ASP A 378 7.30 7.57 -5.53
CA ASP A 378 6.71 8.83 -5.10
C ASP A 378 5.44 8.57 -4.30
N MET A 379 5.59 8.59 -2.98
CA MET A 379 4.52 8.33 -2.04
C MET A 379 3.81 9.60 -1.56
N THR A 380 4.12 10.77 -2.13
CA THR A 380 3.60 12.06 -1.68
C THR A 380 2.08 12.08 -1.57
N GLN A 381 1.35 11.81 -2.66
CA GLN A 381 -0.12 11.84 -2.65
C GLN A 381 -0.73 10.51 -2.16
N PHE A 382 -0.04 9.39 -2.35
CA PHE A 382 -0.48 8.09 -1.88
C PHE A 382 -0.57 8.06 -0.34
N TYR A 383 0.49 8.47 0.35
CA TYR A 383 0.52 8.48 1.81
C TYR A 383 -0.35 9.58 2.42
N ARG A 384 -0.45 10.77 1.80
CA ARG A 384 -1.39 11.79 2.28
C ARG A 384 -2.82 11.27 2.36
N LYS A 385 -3.27 10.60 1.29
CA LYS A 385 -4.60 9.97 1.27
C LYS A 385 -4.72 8.90 2.36
N TRP A 386 -3.70 8.07 2.54
CA TRP A 386 -3.78 6.98 3.52
C TRP A 386 -3.69 7.48 4.97
N PHE A 387 -2.97 8.56 5.24
CA PHE A 387 -3.00 9.22 6.56
C PHE A 387 -4.38 9.82 6.85
N ASP A 388 -5.04 10.40 5.85
CA ASP A 388 -6.44 10.82 5.95
C ASP A 388 -7.35 9.62 6.31
N ASP A 389 -7.16 8.46 5.68
CA ASP A 389 -7.93 7.26 5.98
C ASP A 389 -7.70 6.76 7.42
N MET A 390 -6.45 6.74 7.90
CA MET A 390 -6.14 6.39 9.29
C MET A 390 -6.80 7.37 10.27
N GLY A 391 -6.70 8.66 9.98
CA GLY A 391 -7.33 9.72 10.78
C GLY A 391 -8.86 9.63 10.77
N ASP A 392 -9.47 9.27 9.64
CA ASP A 392 -10.92 9.08 9.51
C ASP A 392 -11.38 7.78 10.21
N ALA A 393 -10.61 6.68 10.10
CA ALA A 393 -10.94 5.41 10.73
C ALA A 393 -10.83 5.44 12.27
N ARG A 394 -10.07 6.37 12.82
CA ARG A 394 -9.84 6.53 14.25
C ARG A 394 -11.14 6.69 15.04
N ASN A 395 -11.22 6.07 16.22
CA ASN A 395 -12.30 6.33 17.17
C ASN A 395 -12.09 7.69 17.86
N ARG A 396 -12.91 8.67 17.51
CA ARG A 396 -12.77 10.05 17.99
C ARG A 396 -13.06 10.24 19.48
N LYS A 397 -13.76 9.29 20.10
CA LYS A 397 -14.07 9.34 21.54
C LYS A 397 -12.94 8.79 22.39
N SER A 398 -12.38 7.64 22.01
CA SER A 398 -11.30 6.98 22.76
C SER A 398 -9.90 7.39 22.32
N GLY A 399 -9.71 7.78 21.06
CA GLY A 399 -8.41 7.98 20.44
C GLY A 399 -7.83 6.72 19.78
N TYR A 400 -8.49 5.56 19.91
CA TYR A 400 -8.07 4.31 19.32
C TYR A 400 -7.90 4.40 17.80
N VAL A 401 -6.78 3.92 17.30
CA VAL A 401 -6.48 3.82 15.86
C VAL A 401 -6.60 2.36 15.43
N PRO A 402 -7.49 2.01 14.51
CA PRO A 402 -7.63 0.65 14.01
C PRO A 402 -6.38 0.15 13.28
N HIS A 403 -6.19 -1.16 13.25
CA HIS A 403 -5.03 -1.81 12.64
C HIS A 403 -5.15 -1.97 11.12
N THR A 404 -6.31 -1.65 10.57
CA THR A 404 -6.54 -1.49 9.13
C THR A 404 -7.24 -0.17 8.86
N ALA A 405 -6.88 0.50 7.78
CA ALA A 405 -7.49 1.75 7.32
C ALA A 405 -7.53 1.78 5.79
N PRO A 406 -8.66 2.19 5.18
CA PRO A 406 -9.85 2.89 5.72
C PRO A 406 -10.85 1.99 6.45
N PHE A 407 -10.80 0.69 6.27
CA PHE A 407 -11.70 -0.25 6.93
C PHE A 407 -11.14 -0.54 8.31
N GLY A 408 -11.76 0.00 9.34
CA GLY A 408 -11.33 -0.26 10.70
C GLY A 408 -11.40 -1.74 11.06
N GLY A 409 -10.32 -2.30 11.55
CA GLY A 409 -10.20 -3.64 12.09
C GLY A 409 -9.37 -3.64 13.35
N GLY A 410 -9.58 -4.59 14.25
CA GLY A 410 -8.82 -4.77 15.48
C GLY A 410 -7.73 -5.84 15.36
N GLY A 411 -6.90 -5.98 16.41
CA GLY A 411 -5.80 -6.94 16.48
C GLY A 411 -4.45 -6.36 15.99
N GLY A 412 -3.34 -6.86 16.46
CA GLY A 412 -2.00 -6.42 16.11
C GLY A 412 -1.25 -5.72 17.26
N GLY A 413 -1.93 -4.94 18.06
CA GLY A 413 -1.36 -4.22 19.20
C GLY A 413 -0.82 -2.83 18.85
N PRO A 414 -0.18 -2.13 19.81
CA PRO A 414 0.31 -0.77 19.62
C PRO A 414 1.23 -0.56 18.44
N ALA A 415 2.00 -1.57 18.04
CA ALA A 415 2.88 -1.48 16.86
C ALA A 415 2.11 -1.21 15.55
N TRP A 416 0.86 -1.67 15.42
CA TRP A 416 0.00 -1.38 14.27
C TRP A 416 -0.62 0.00 14.34
N GLY A 417 -1.30 0.34 15.43
CA GLY A 417 -1.94 1.66 15.58
C GLY A 417 -0.94 2.82 15.59
N SER A 418 0.29 2.60 16.06
CA SER A 418 1.37 3.61 16.05
C SER A 418 1.84 4.01 14.65
N ALA A 419 1.45 3.28 13.60
CA ALA A 419 1.67 3.70 12.21
C ALA A 419 1.14 5.12 11.96
N TYR A 420 0.06 5.52 12.64
CA TYR A 420 -0.52 6.86 12.55
C TYR A 420 0.37 7.99 13.12
N VAL A 421 1.45 7.63 13.84
CA VAL A 421 2.49 8.57 14.30
C VAL A 421 3.78 8.38 13.53
N ILE A 422 4.19 7.12 13.34
CA ILE A 422 5.48 6.74 12.74
C ILE A 422 5.55 7.12 11.26
N MET A 423 4.52 6.79 10.47
CA MET A 423 4.53 7.06 9.04
C MET A 423 4.47 8.56 8.69
N PRO A 424 3.64 9.41 9.35
CA PRO A 424 3.69 10.86 9.16
C PRO A 424 5.04 11.48 9.54
N TRP A 425 5.72 10.97 10.57
CA TRP A 425 7.07 11.42 10.91
C TRP A 425 8.08 11.05 9.81
N ALA A 426 8.11 9.79 9.36
CA ALA A 426 8.95 9.36 8.25
C ALA A 426 8.68 10.20 6.99
N TYR A 427 7.41 10.41 6.66
CA TYR A 427 7.00 11.26 5.55
C TYR A 427 7.56 12.69 5.68
N TYR A 428 7.48 13.28 6.88
CA TYR A 428 8.05 14.60 7.15
C TYR A 428 9.57 14.62 6.94
N CYS A 429 10.29 13.61 7.40
CA CYS A 429 11.75 13.53 7.22
C CYS A 429 12.17 13.56 5.74
N TYR A 430 11.41 12.91 4.85
CA TYR A 430 11.72 12.86 3.42
C TYR A 430 11.12 14.02 2.61
N TYR A 431 9.96 14.55 2.99
CA TYR A 431 9.23 15.56 2.19
C TYR A 431 9.13 16.95 2.86
N GLY A 432 9.45 17.07 4.14
CA GLY A 432 9.44 18.36 4.86
C GLY A 432 8.05 18.96 5.09
N ASP A 433 6.97 18.19 4.95
CA ASP A 433 5.58 18.69 4.98
C ASP A 433 5.07 18.86 6.42
N THR A 434 5.26 20.05 6.98
CA THR A 434 4.73 20.42 8.31
C THR A 434 3.21 20.59 8.32
N VAL A 435 2.59 20.90 7.16
CA VAL A 435 1.12 21.04 7.06
C VAL A 435 0.45 19.70 7.33
N LEU A 436 1.00 18.61 6.78
CA LEU A 436 0.51 17.26 7.03
C LEU A 436 0.60 16.90 8.52
N LEU A 437 1.75 17.13 9.16
CA LEU A 437 1.92 16.90 10.59
C LEU A 437 0.88 17.68 11.41
N ASN A 438 0.66 18.96 11.09
CA ASN A 438 -0.31 19.79 11.79
C ASN A 438 -1.76 19.30 11.60
N CYS A 439 -2.13 18.84 10.39
CA CYS A 439 -3.46 18.31 10.12
C CYS A 439 -3.80 17.06 10.96
N HIS A 440 -2.81 16.21 11.20
CA HIS A 440 -2.99 14.96 11.94
C HIS A 440 -2.61 15.04 13.43
N TYR A 441 -2.04 16.16 13.88
CA TYR A 441 -1.45 16.34 15.21
C TYR A 441 -2.36 15.89 16.36
N GLU A 442 -3.58 16.42 16.42
CA GLU A 442 -4.53 16.10 17.48
C GLU A 442 -4.94 14.62 17.50
N GLY A 443 -5.02 14.01 16.31
CA GLY A 443 -5.29 12.58 16.19
C GLY A 443 -4.15 11.72 16.71
N MET A 444 -2.92 12.05 16.37
CA MET A 444 -1.71 11.39 16.86
C MET A 444 -1.55 11.56 18.37
N LYS A 445 -1.79 12.76 18.90
CA LYS A 445 -1.80 13.06 20.34
C LYS A 445 -2.83 12.21 21.09
N GLN A 446 -4.05 12.07 20.56
CA GLN A 446 -5.10 11.24 21.16
C GLN A 446 -4.75 9.75 21.13
N TRP A 447 -4.03 9.26 20.11
CA TRP A 447 -3.52 7.90 20.10
C TRP A 447 -2.58 7.62 21.27
N VAL A 448 -1.58 8.49 21.49
CA VAL A 448 -0.65 8.33 22.63
C VAL A 448 -1.37 8.43 23.97
N ALA A 449 -2.36 9.32 24.10
CA ALA A 449 -3.20 9.42 25.30
C ALA A 449 -4.01 8.14 25.52
N TYR A 450 -4.57 7.55 24.44
CA TYR A 450 -5.28 6.26 24.51
C TYR A 450 -4.35 5.15 25.01
N LEU A 451 -3.14 5.02 24.48
CA LEU A 451 -2.16 4.05 24.95
C LEU A 451 -1.86 4.20 26.44
N GLY A 452 -1.77 5.44 26.94
CA GLY A 452 -1.61 5.71 28.36
C GLY A 452 -2.74 5.17 29.26
N THR A 453 -3.96 5.05 28.73
CA THR A 453 -5.09 4.43 29.45
C THR A 453 -5.02 2.90 29.51
N ARG A 454 -4.11 2.29 28.73
CA ARG A 454 -3.98 0.83 28.57
C ARG A 454 -2.84 0.22 29.39
N THR A 455 -2.11 1.04 30.16
CA THR A 455 -1.03 0.58 31.05
C THR A 455 -1.60 -0.09 32.30
N ASP A 456 -0.93 -1.15 32.76
CA ASP A 456 -1.15 -1.76 34.07
C ASP A 456 -0.51 -0.94 35.21
N ALA A 457 -0.58 -1.46 36.43
CA ALA A 457 -0.01 -0.79 37.63
C ALA A 457 1.54 -0.63 37.58
N ARG A 458 2.22 -1.35 36.67
CA ARG A 458 3.66 -1.25 36.42
C ARG A 458 4.02 -0.29 35.30
N GLY A 459 3.04 0.38 34.70
CA GLY A 459 3.23 1.24 33.52
C GLY A 459 3.38 0.49 32.18
N ILE A 460 3.08 -0.82 32.14
CA ILE A 460 3.29 -1.71 31.00
C ILE A 460 1.97 -1.94 30.25
N ILE A 461 1.99 -1.89 28.93
CA ILE A 461 0.83 -2.22 28.10
C ILE A 461 0.81 -3.72 27.84
N VAL A 462 -0.02 -4.44 28.61
CA VAL A 462 -0.23 -5.88 28.45
C VAL A 462 -1.12 -6.15 27.24
N ARG A 463 -2.21 -5.39 27.11
CA ARG A 463 -3.15 -5.43 25.98
C ARG A 463 -3.65 -4.03 25.67
N GLU A 464 -3.66 -3.71 24.39
CA GLU A 464 -4.18 -2.44 23.89
C GLU A 464 -5.72 -2.42 23.91
N GLU A 465 -6.34 -3.48 23.45
CA GLU A 465 -7.78 -3.61 23.32
C GLU A 465 -8.37 -4.44 24.47
N PRO A 466 -9.56 -4.09 24.97
CA PRO A 466 -10.30 -4.98 25.86
C PRO A 466 -10.58 -6.30 25.15
N ASP A 467 -10.21 -7.42 25.74
CA ASP A 467 -10.35 -8.77 25.16
C ASP A 467 -9.68 -8.96 23.77
N GLY A 468 -8.84 -7.98 23.36
CA GLY A 468 -8.08 -8.00 22.13
C GLY A 468 -6.87 -8.90 22.19
N TRP A 469 -6.25 -9.10 21.05
CA TRP A 469 -4.99 -9.81 20.88
C TRP A 469 -3.93 -8.84 20.36
N CYS A 470 -2.66 -9.18 20.59
CA CYS A 470 -1.53 -8.45 20.05
C CYS A 470 -0.66 -9.44 19.27
N LEU A 471 -0.01 -8.95 18.22
CA LEU A 471 0.86 -9.76 17.38
C LEU A 471 2.33 -9.68 17.81
N GLY A 472 2.68 -8.68 18.64
CA GLY A 472 4.05 -8.47 19.07
C GLY A 472 5.01 -8.24 17.90
N ASP A 473 6.16 -8.91 17.90
CA ASP A 473 7.09 -8.93 16.79
C ASP A 473 6.70 -10.08 15.83
N TRP A 474 5.68 -9.82 15.00
CA TRP A 474 4.97 -10.81 14.19
C TRP A 474 5.89 -11.54 13.20
N CYS A 475 5.62 -12.81 12.97
CA CYS A 475 6.33 -13.68 12.02
C CYS A 475 7.80 -13.91 12.33
N ALA A 476 8.20 -13.89 13.60
CA ALA A 476 9.50 -14.42 14.02
C ALA A 476 9.67 -15.90 13.56
N PRO A 477 10.91 -16.37 13.29
CA PRO A 477 11.14 -17.72 12.80
C PRO A 477 10.83 -18.79 13.85
N GLY A 478 9.59 -19.26 13.87
CA GLY A 478 9.09 -20.26 14.81
C GLY A 478 8.58 -19.69 16.14
N LYS A 479 7.57 -20.35 16.70
CA LYS A 479 6.87 -19.90 17.93
C LYS A 479 7.75 -19.68 19.16
N LYS A 480 8.85 -20.40 19.27
CA LYS A 480 9.78 -20.24 20.41
C LYS A 480 10.59 -18.95 20.37
N MET A 481 10.57 -18.23 19.24
CA MET A 481 11.30 -16.97 19.04
C MET A 481 10.38 -15.74 19.15
N GLU A 482 9.09 -15.93 19.40
CA GLU A 482 8.15 -14.83 19.62
C GLU A 482 8.49 -14.10 20.92
N LEU A 483 8.55 -12.78 20.85
CA LEU A 483 8.76 -11.91 22.01
C LEU A 483 7.47 -11.79 22.83
N PRO A 484 7.57 -11.49 24.14
CA PRO A 484 6.38 -11.16 24.92
C PRO A 484 5.74 -9.88 24.38
N GLU A 485 4.46 -9.96 24.06
CA GLU A 485 3.66 -8.85 23.53
C GLU A 485 3.79 -7.57 24.38
N PRO A 486 3.78 -7.62 25.74
CA PRO A 486 3.93 -6.42 26.56
C PRO A 486 5.25 -5.66 26.35
N LEU A 487 6.34 -6.35 26.01
CA LEU A 487 7.62 -5.72 25.69
C LEU A 487 7.50 -4.88 24.43
N VAL A 488 7.00 -5.49 23.34
CA VAL A 488 6.81 -4.82 22.05
C VAL A 488 5.81 -3.68 22.17
N ASN A 489 4.66 -3.93 22.82
CA ASN A 489 3.61 -2.94 23.02
C ASN A 489 4.13 -1.69 23.75
N THR A 490 4.90 -1.88 24.82
CA THR A 490 5.41 -0.76 25.63
C THR A 490 6.55 -0.03 24.92
N ALA A 491 7.39 -0.73 24.16
CA ALA A 491 8.40 -0.11 23.31
C ALA A 491 7.77 0.81 22.25
N TYR A 492 6.68 0.40 21.60
CA TYR A 492 5.96 1.24 20.64
C TYR A 492 5.17 2.37 21.30
N TYR A 493 4.73 2.22 22.54
CA TYR A 493 4.19 3.34 23.33
C TYR A 493 5.25 4.42 23.55
N TYR A 494 6.45 4.01 24.01
CA TYR A 494 7.59 4.91 24.13
C TYR A 494 7.91 5.61 22.82
N HIS A 495 8.08 4.84 21.73
CA HIS A 495 8.44 5.37 20.42
C HIS A 495 7.40 6.38 19.90
N SER A 496 6.10 6.09 20.09
CA SER A 496 5.04 7.05 19.74
C SER A 496 5.12 8.33 20.55
N ALA A 497 5.43 8.26 21.84
CA ALA A 497 5.59 9.43 22.70
C ALA A 497 6.84 10.26 22.30
N ASP A 498 7.97 9.61 21.99
CA ASP A 498 9.20 10.26 21.53
C ASP A 498 8.97 11.00 20.19
N LEU A 499 8.34 10.35 19.23
CA LEU A 499 7.99 10.98 17.96
C LEU A 499 7.02 12.16 18.17
N MET A 500 6.05 12.04 19.07
CA MET A 500 5.15 13.16 19.38
C MET A 500 5.88 14.34 20.06
N SER A 501 6.92 14.10 20.87
CA SER A 501 7.80 15.17 21.35
C SER A 501 8.48 15.90 20.20
N LYS A 502 9.06 15.15 19.24
CA LYS A 502 9.70 15.70 18.03
C LYS A 502 8.72 16.48 17.16
N VAL A 503 7.52 15.92 16.93
CA VAL A 503 6.45 16.60 16.15
C VAL A 503 6.01 17.88 16.85
N ALA A 504 5.84 17.86 18.19
CA ALA A 504 5.48 19.04 18.96
C ALA A 504 6.56 20.14 18.85
N ALA A 505 7.84 19.77 18.91
CA ALA A 505 8.95 20.68 18.69
C ALA A 505 8.91 21.34 17.31
N VAL A 506 8.72 20.55 16.24
CA VAL A 506 8.61 21.04 14.85
C VAL A 506 7.44 22.02 14.68
N LEU A 507 6.31 21.75 15.35
CA LEU A 507 5.11 22.58 15.29
C LEU A 507 5.09 23.74 16.31
N GLY A 508 6.15 23.92 17.11
CA GLY A 508 6.25 24.97 18.13
C GLY A 508 5.31 24.79 19.33
N LYS A 509 4.88 23.57 19.62
CA LYS A 509 3.95 23.23 20.71
C LYS A 509 4.73 22.85 21.99
N GLU A 510 5.35 23.82 22.62
CA GLU A 510 6.33 23.61 23.69
C GLU A 510 5.75 22.89 24.92
N GLU A 511 4.51 23.19 25.33
CA GLU A 511 3.87 22.51 26.47
C GLU A 511 3.70 21.02 26.21
N ASP A 512 3.26 20.66 25.01
CA ASP A 512 3.11 19.26 24.57
C ASP A 512 4.47 18.57 24.46
N ARG A 513 5.49 19.25 23.94
CA ARG A 513 6.87 18.73 23.89
C ARG A 513 7.34 18.32 25.29
N LEU A 514 7.25 19.24 26.25
CA LEU A 514 7.63 18.97 27.64
C LEU A 514 6.78 17.87 28.30
N HIS A 515 5.50 17.77 27.93
CA HIS A 515 4.63 16.68 28.38
C HIS A 515 5.13 15.33 27.87
N PHE A 516 5.42 15.21 26.57
CA PHE A 516 5.89 13.98 25.98
C PHE A 516 7.30 13.59 26.46
N ASP A 517 8.21 14.55 26.67
CA ASP A 517 9.54 14.28 27.26
C ASP A 517 9.42 13.63 28.65
N ARG A 518 8.52 14.16 29.51
CA ARG A 518 8.25 13.57 30.83
C ARG A 518 7.62 12.17 30.70
N LEU A 519 6.73 11.99 29.74
CA LEU A 519 6.10 10.71 29.47
C LEU A 519 7.14 9.66 29.03
N CYS A 520 8.03 10.00 28.09
CA CYS A 520 9.14 9.15 27.66
C CYS A 520 10.04 8.75 28.82
N THR A 521 10.38 9.69 29.71
CA THR A 521 11.20 9.39 30.89
C THR A 521 10.53 8.34 31.77
N ARG A 522 9.23 8.49 32.04
CA ARG A 522 8.47 7.53 32.85
C ARG A 522 8.39 6.15 32.17
N ILE A 523 7.96 6.10 30.90
CA ILE A 523 7.84 4.82 30.18
C ILE A 523 9.18 4.07 30.14
N ARG A 524 10.27 4.79 29.89
CA ARG A 524 11.62 4.22 29.91
C ARG A 524 11.99 3.61 31.25
N GLN A 525 11.67 4.29 32.36
CA GLN A 525 11.91 3.77 33.71
C GLN A 525 11.10 2.49 33.98
N ASP A 526 9.79 2.54 33.68
CA ASP A 526 8.88 1.41 33.89
C ASP A 526 9.31 0.20 33.04
N PHE A 527 9.64 0.43 31.77
CA PHE A 527 10.12 -0.59 30.83
C PHE A 527 11.41 -1.28 31.33
N ASN A 528 12.40 -0.48 31.72
CA ASN A 528 13.67 -1.03 32.23
C ASN A 528 13.50 -1.78 33.56
N THR A 529 12.61 -1.31 34.45
CA THR A 529 12.30 -2.00 35.69
C THR A 529 11.76 -3.42 35.47
N VAL A 530 10.98 -3.61 34.40
CA VAL A 530 10.30 -4.88 34.12
C VAL A 530 11.14 -5.80 33.23
N PHE A 531 11.82 -5.26 32.23
CA PHE A 531 12.41 -6.08 31.17
C PHE A 531 13.94 -6.12 31.15
N PHE A 532 14.65 -5.15 31.74
CA PHE A 532 16.10 -5.10 31.72
C PHE A 532 16.72 -5.96 32.84
N ASN A 533 17.68 -6.80 32.48
CA ASN A 533 18.48 -7.56 33.42
C ASN A 533 19.93 -7.04 33.47
N PRO A 534 20.32 -6.29 34.51
CA PRO A 534 21.65 -5.68 34.58
C PRO A 534 22.79 -6.71 34.77
N SER A 535 22.48 -7.97 35.16
CA SER A 535 23.50 -9.01 35.33
C SER A 535 23.92 -9.65 34.00
N THR A 536 23.03 -9.65 33.02
CA THR A 536 23.27 -10.24 31.69
C THR A 536 23.38 -9.18 30.61
N HIS A 537 23.02 -7.93 30.90
CA HIS A 537 22.90 -6.81 29.98
C HIS A 537 21.92 -7.08 28.84
N HIS A 538 20.96 -7.99 29.04
CA HIS A 538 19.90 -8.31 28.08
C HIS A 538 18.55 -7.81 28.56
N TYR A 539 17.64 -7.63 27.61
CA TYR A 539 16.21 -7.51 27.86
C TYR A 539 15.55 -8.87 27.71
N TRP A 540 14.61 -9.17 28.64
CA TRP A 540 13.91 -10.46 28.66
C TRP A 540 14.91 -11.64 28.63
N GLU A 541 14.80 -12.55 27.67
CA GLU A 541 15.66 -13.72 27.50
C GLU A 541 16.83 -13.49 26.53
N GLY A 542 17.14 -12.25 26.14
CA GLY A 542 18.24 -11.91 25.25
C GLY A 542 17.99 -12.26 23.77
N ARG A 543 16.72 -12.32 23.34
CA ARG A 543 16.38 -12.42 21.92
C ARG A 543 16.73 -11.12 21.20
N GLN A 544 17.10 -11.22 19.92
CA GLN A 544 17.51 -10.05 19.13
C GLN A 544 16.53 -8.88 19.26
N GLY A 545 15.24 -9.11 19.01
CA GLY A 545 14.24 -8.05 19.06
C GLY A 545 14.09 -7.44 20.47
N ALA A 546 14.28 -8.24 21.56
CA ALA A 546 14.19 -7.73 22.92
C ALA A 546 15.25 -6.67 23.21
N ASP A 547 16.47 -6.83 22.73
CA ASP A 547 17.57 -5.89 22.86
C ASP A 547 17.51 -4.77 21.82
N VAL A 548 17.02 -5.08 20.61
CA VAL A 548 16.95 -4.14 19.46
C VAL A 548 15.98 -3.00 19.71
N PHE A 549 14.77 -3.25 20.25
CA PHE A 549 13.81 -2.17 20.50
C PHE A 549 14.37 -1.08 21.42
N PRO A 550 14.91 -1.40 22.62
CA PRO A 550 15.46 -0.37 23.49
C PRO A 550 16.72 0.30 22.90
N LEU A 551 17.57 -0.42 22.17
CA LEU A 551 18.72 0.18 21.48
C LEU A 551 18.27 1.16 20.39
N ALA A 552 17.31 0.76 19.54
CA ALA A 552 16.81 1.57 18.42
C ALA A 552 16.07 2.84 18.89
N PHE A 553 15.29 2.73 19.97
CA PHE A 553 14.46 3.81 20.48
C PHE A 553 15.13 4.65 21.57
N GLY A 554 16.38 4.35 21.96
CA GLY A 554 17.09 5.11 22.99
C GLY A 554 16.55 4.91 24.40
N MET A 555 16.04 3.70 24.70
CA MET A 555 15.46 3.36 25.99
C MET A 555 16.46 2.73 26.97
N VAL A 556 17.62 2.32 26.50
CA VAL A 556 18.65 1.66 27.33
C VAL A 556 19.10 2.63 28.46
N PRO A 557 19.31 2.14 29.70
CA PRO A 557 19.83 2.98 30.78
C PRO A 557 21.17 3.63 30.43
N GLU A 558 21.40 4.79 31.02
CA GLU A 558 22.67 5.50 30.84
C GLU A 558 23.86 4.61 31.30
N GLY A 559 24.90 4.54 30.46
CA GLY A 559 26.08 3.71 30.71
C GLY A 559 25.94 2.22 30.28
N GLU A 560 24.74 1.72 30.02
CA GLU A 560 24.52 0.31 29.65
C GLU A 560 24.50 0.04 28.15
N LYS A 561 24.43 1.08 27.30
CA LYS A 561 24.26 0.94 25.84
C LYS A 561 25.29 0.03 25.19
N GLU A 562 26.56 0.20 25.53
CA GLU A 562 27.65 -0.60 24.96
C GLU A 562 27.55 -2.07 25.44
N ALA A 563 27.23 -2.31 26.70
CA ALA A 563 27.09 -3.64 27.27
C ALA A 563 25.91 -4.40 26.62
N VAL A 564 24.75 -3.76 26.47
CA VAL A 564 23.58 -4.32 25.78
C VAL A 564 23.90 -4.61 24.31
N PHE A 565 24.58 -3.70 23.62
CA PHE A 565 24.99 -3.92 22.24
C PHE A 565 25.96 -5.10 22.09
N ASN A 566 26.94 -5.22 22.98
CA ASN A 566 27.89 -6.35 22.99
C ASN A 566 27.19 -7.67 23.32
N ALA A 567 26.18 -7.66 24.19
CA ALA A 567 25.37 -8.84 24.49
C ALA A 567 24.55 -9.28 23.26
N LEU A 568 23.94 -8.33 22.52
CA LEU A 568 23.27 -8.59 21.24
C LEU A 568 24.23 -9.20 20.21
N LEU A 569 25.48 -8.69 20.09
CA LEU A 569 26.47 -9.24 19.17
C LEU A 569 26.86 -10.68 19.54
N ALA A 570 27.04 -10.95 20.83
CA ALA A 570 27.33 -12.31 21.32
C ALA A 570 26.18 -13.28 21.04
N HIS A 571 24.93 -12.84 21.19
CA HIS A 571 23.77 -13.64 20.82
C HIS A 571 23.74 -13.93 19.32
N LEU A 572 23.94 -12.92 18.46
CA LEU A 572 24.01 -13.07 17.00
C LEU A 572 25.07 -14.10 16.58
N ASP A 573 26.26 -14.03 17.18
CA ASP A 573 27.33 -14.97 16.91
C ASP A 573 26.94 -16.40 17.34
N SER A 574 26.33 -16.56 18.51
CA SER A 574 25.89 -17.84 19.06
C SER A 574 24.92 -18.61 18.21
N ILE A 575 24.11 -17.90 17.40
CA ILE A 575 23.12 -18.48 16.48
C ILE A 575 23.57 -18.41 15.01
N GLY A 576 24.87 -18.20 14.77
CA GLY A 576 25.44 -18.19 13.42
C GLY A 576 25.00 -17.04 12.53
N ASN A 577 24.68 -15.88 13.08
CA ASN A 577 24.19 -14.69 12.38
C ASN A 577 22.92 -14.97 11.56
N HIS A 578 21.96 -15.67 12.15
CA HIS A 578 20.60 -15.82 11.60
C HIS A 578 19.64 -14.84 12.27
N PHE A 579 18.50 -14.57 11.61
CA PHE A 579 17.42 -13.79 12.21
C PHE A 579 16.65 -14.63 13.25
N ASP A 580 16.36 -14.03 14.41
CA ASP A 580 15.31 -14.52 15.32
C ASP A 580 14.20 -13.46 15.52
N THR A 581 14.27 -12.38 14.72
CA THR A 581 13.32 -11.25 14.74
C THR A 581 12.10 -11.51 13.87
N GLY A 582 10.99 -10.90 14.26
CA GLY A 582 9.82 -10.70 13.40
C GLY A 582 9.90 -9.42 12.56
N ILE A 583 8.77 -9.02 12.00
CA ILE A 583 8.71 -7.90 11.05
C ILE A 583 9.03 -6.55 11.67
N MET A 584 8.73 -6.37 12.97
CA MET A 584 8.95 -5.10 13.67
C MET A 584 10.41 -4.86 14.01
N ALA A 585 11.11 -5.89 14.47
CA ALA A 585 12.50 -5.78 14.88
C ALA A 585 13.51 -5.92 13.74
N THR A 586 13.17 -6.67 12.67
CA THR A 586 14.11 -6.93 11.54
C THR A 586 14.72 -5.64 10.94
N PRO A 587 13.97 -4.61 10.51
CA PRO A 587 14.56 -3.39 9.98
C PRO A 587 15.36 -2.60 11.03
N LEU A 588 14.92 -2.63 12.29
CA LEU A 588 15.59 -1.96 13.39
C LEU A 588 16.93 -2.63 13.73
N LEU A 589 17.01 -3.98 13.65
CA LEU A 589 18.25 -4.72 13.85
C LEU A 589 19.33 -4.28 12.85
N LEU A 590 18.99 -4.22 11.56
CA LEU A 590 19.93 -3.78 10.53
C LEU A 590 20.40 -2.34 10.76
N LYS A 591 19.48 -1.46 11.18
CA LYS A 591 19.79 -0.08 11.53
C LYS A 591 20.71 0.00 12.76
N VAL A 592 20.37 -0.68 13.85
CA VAL A 592 21.16 -0.70 15.10
C VAL A 592 22.59 -1.19 14.84
N LEU A 593 22.74 -2.26 14.07
CA LEU A 593 24.05 -2.78 13.69
C LEU A 593 24.86 -1.76 12.90
N SER A 594 24.27 -1.17 11.87
CA SER A 594 24.96 -0.24 10.98
C SER A 594 25.32 1.09 11.67
N ASP A 595 24.41 1.63 12.49
CA ASP A 595 24.63 2.88 13.25
C ASP A 595 25.70 2.72 14.35
N ASN A 596 25.97 1.49 14.80
CA ASN A 596 27.04 1.19 15.77
C ASN A 596 28.28 0.55 15.11
N GLY A 597 28.49 0.76 13.79
CA GLY A 597 29.70 0.38 13.06
C GLY A 597 29.80 -1.13 12.75
N ARG A 598 28.71 -1.87 12.81
CA ARG A 598 28.67 -3.33 12.54
C ARG A 598 27.78 -3.66 11.33
N ALA A 599 27.87 -2.84 10.28
CA ALA A 599 27.24 -3.15 8.99
C ALA A 599 27.74 -4.46 8.36
N ASP A 600 28.95 -4.93 8.75
CA ASP A 600 29.46 -6.24 8.39
C ASP A 600 28.58 -7.39 8.88
N ILE A 601 28.04 -7.29 10.10
CA ILE A 601 27.10 -8.28 10.64
C ILE A 601 25.74 -8.17 9.95
N ALA A 602 25.24 -6.93 9.72
CA ALA A 602 24.02 -6.73 8.95
C ALA A 602 24.13 -7.35 7.55
N PHE A 603 25.27 -7.20 6.88
CA PHE A 603 25.55 -7.85 5.60
C PHE A 603 25.49 -9.38 5.72
N ARG A 604 26.12 -9.97 6.75
CA ARG A 604 26.09 -11.43 6.95
C ARG A 604 24.68 -11.95 7.17
N LEU A 605 23.87 -11.28 7.99
CA LEU A 605 22.45 -11.58 8.19
C LEU A 605 21.67 -11.57 6.87
N MET A 606 21.81 -10.49 6.09
CA MET A 606 21.13 -10.32 4.82
C MET A 606 21.58 -11.31 3.74
N ASN A 607 22.81 -11.82 3.83
CA ASN A 607 23.38 -12.74 2.84
C ASN A 607 23.19 -14.22 3.22
N GLN A 608 22.49 -14.54 4.31
CA GLN A 608 22.16 -15.91 4.70
C GLN A 608 21.36 -16.64 3.63
N ARG A 609 21.80 -17.87 3.30
CA ARG A 609 21.18 -18.73 2.27
C ARG A 609 20.27 -19.80 2.87
N GLU A 610 20.36 -20.04 4.17
CA GLU A 610 19.57 -21.01 4.90
C GLU A 610 18.44 -20.32 5.67
N ILE A 611 17.41 -21.06 6.03
CA ILE A 611 16.29 -20.57 6.84
C ILE A 611 16.70 -20.38 8.32
N PRO A 612 16.36 -19.25 8.94
CA PRO A 612 15.73 -18.06 8.39
C PRO A 612 16.75 -17.13 7.71
N GLY A 613 16.55 -16.86 6.42
CA GLY A 613 17.45 -15.99 5.65
C GLY A 613 16.86 -15.63 4.29
N PHE A 614 17.20 -14.44 3.80
CA PHE A 614 16.66 -13.94 2.54
C PHE A 614 17.08 -14.79 1.33
N GLY A 615 18.29 -15.36 1.34
CA GLY A 615 18.73 -16.23 0.25
C GLY A 615 17.92 -17.52 0.11
N TYR A 616 17.28 -18.00 1.19
CA TYR A 616 16.32 -19.10 1.14
C TYR A 616 14.99 -18.67 0.51
N VAL A 617 14.50 -17.48 0.85
CA VAL A 617 13.23 -16.92 0.32
C VAL A 617 13.36 -16.53 -1.16
N MET A 618 14.56 -16.13 -1.61
CA MET A 618 14.84 -15.69 -2.97
C MET A 618 15.06 -16.83 -3.97
N ASP A 619 14.35 -17.95 -3.81
CA ASP A 619 14.33 -19.04 -4.78
C ASP A 619 13.73 -18.58 -6.12
N ASP A 620 14.38 -18.94 -7.24
CA ASP A 620 13.95 -18.52 -8.58
C ASP A 620 12.58 -19.03 -9.02
N ARG A 621 12.05 -20.02 -8.30
CA ARG A 621 10.67 -20.50 -8.50
C ARG A 621 9.60 -19.51 -8.06
N TYR A 622 9.96 -18.50 -7.26
CA TYR A 622 9.04 -17.53 -6.66
C TYR A 622 9.41 -16.11 -7.06
N SER A 623 8.42 -15.27 -7.17
CA SER A 623 8.60 -13.91 -7.70
C SER A 623 8.21 -12.80 -6.73
N CYS A 624 7.65 -13.13 -5.56
CA CYS A 624 7.25 -12.18 -4.52
C CYS A 624 7.81 -12.58 -3.15
N LEU A 625 7.84 -11.61 -2.22
CA LEU A 625 8.19 -11.85 -0.82
C LEU A 625 7.10 -12.67 -0.11
N TRP A 626 7.50 -13.43 0.88
CA TRP A 626 6.62 -14.30 1.65
C TRP A 626 6.23 -13.65 2.99
N GLU A 627 5.08 -14.07 3.51
CA GLU A 627 4.63 -13.71 4.86
C GLU A 627 5.47 -14.39 5.95
N ARG A 628 5.85 -15.63 5.74
CA ARG A 628 6.59 -16.44 6.70
C ARG A 628 7.83 -17.08 6.09
N TRP A 629 8.88 -17.19 6.86
CA TRP A 629 10.14 -17.78 6.44
C TRP A 629 10.01 -19.18 5.81
N GLU A 630 9.05 -19.99 6.29
CA GLU A 630 8.80 -21.34 5.78
C GLU A 630 7.97 -21.37 4.49
N GLY A 631 7.60 -20.22 3.93
CA GLY A 631 6.77 -20.12 2.73
C GLY A 631 5.33 -20.55 2.91
N LYS A 632 4.85 -20.56 4.16
CA LYS A 632 3.45 -20.76 4.51
C LYS A 632 2.67 -19.45 4.44
N ALA A 633 1.33 -19.55 4.44
CA ALA A 633 0.42 -18.41 4.30
C ALA A 633 0.63 -17.67 2.97
N SER A 634 0.66 -16.33 2.92
CA SER A 634 0.80 -15.59 1.66
C SER A 634 2.23 -15.63 1.11
N ARG A 635 2.35 -15.78 -0.22
CA ARG A 635 3.59 -15.59 -0.97
C ARG A 635 3.62 -14.31 -1.79
N CYS A 636 2.87 -13.30 -1.36
CA CYS A 636 2.92 -11.95 -1.90
C CYS A 636 2.63 -10.95 -0.77
N HIS A 637 3.60 -10.80 0.15
CA HIS A 637 3.45 -10.03 1.39
C HIS A 637 4.64 -9.07 1.56
N PRO A 638 4.43 -7.74 1.62
CA PRO A 638 5.52 -6.76 1.49
C PRO A 638 6.36 -6.55 2.76
N MET A 639 5.89 -6.94 3.95
CA MET A 639 6.43 -6.51 5.24
C MET A 639 7.93 -6.77 5.44
N PHE A 640 8.46 -7.90 5.01
CA PHE A 640 9.90 -8.18 5.02
C PHE A 640 10.71 -7.39 3.99
N GLY A 641 10.05 -6.66 3.09
CA GLY A 641 10.70 -5.68 2.21
C GLY A 641 11.20 -4.43 2.93
N SER A 642 10.91 -4.29 4.22
CA SER A 642 11.45 -3.24 5.10
C SER A 642 12.98 -3.16 5.08
N VAL A 643 13.66 -4.27 4.80
CA VAL A 643 15.13 -4.33 4.68
C VAL A 643 15.69 -3.55 3.48
N VAL A 644 14.87 -3.24 2.48
CA VAL A 644 15.31 -2.48 1.29
C VAL A 644 15.75 -1.06 1.65
N ALA A 645 15.15 -0.45 2.67
CA ALA A 645 15.62 0.84 3.17
C ALA A 645 17.09 0.80 3.61
N TRP A 646 17.58 -0.32 4.16
CA TRP A 646 18.98 -0.50 4.52
C TRP A 646 19.91 -0.44 3.30
N PHE A 647 19.48 -0.95 2.14
CA PHE A 647 20.27 -0.87 0.90
C PHE A 647 20.54 0.57 0.49
N TYR A 648 19.51 1.42 0.52
CA TYR A 648 19.64 2.83 0.19
C TYR A 648 20.41 3.61 1.26
N ARG A 649 20.06 3.40 2.54
CA ARG A 649 20.59 4.19 3.65
C ARG A 649 22.02 3.80 4.03
N THR A 650 22.33 2.51 4.01
CA THR A 650 23.64 2.00 4.47
C THR A 650 24.58 1.72 3.30
N LEU A 651 24.15 0.90 2.33
CA LEU A 651 25.07 0.52 1.25
C LEU A 651 25.31 1.67 0.26
N ALA A 652 24.26 2.30 -0.22
CA ALA A 652 24.38 3.51 -1.04
C ALA A 652 24.67 4.77 -0.19
N GLY A 653 24.29 4.77 1.07
CA GLY A 653 24.57 5.84 2.04
C GLY A 653 23.67 7.06 1.91
N ILE A 654 22.51 6.98 1.26
CA ILE A 654 21.59 8.11 1.06
C ILE A 654 20.67 8.24 2.28
N CYS A 655 20.87 9.30 3.08
CA CYS A 655 20.07 9.59 4.26
C CYS A 655 19.58 11.04 4.27
N TYR A 656 18.45 11.30 4.93
CA TYR A 656 18.04 12.65 5.32
C TYR A 656 18.77 13.11 6.59
N ASP A 657 18.80 14.40 6.83
CA ASP A 657 19.18 14.98 8.12
C ASP A 657 17.92 15.34 8.91
N GLU A 658 17.78 14.80 10.14
CA GLU A 658 16.62 15.13 11.01
C GLU A 658 16.59 16.62 11.42
N ALA A 659 17.74 17.30 11.43
CA ALA A 659 17.80 18.72 11.76
C ALA A 659 17.36 19.62 10.59
N GLU A 660 17.53 19.17 9.35
CA GLU A 660 17.12 19.86 8.13
C GLU A 660 16.32 18.92 7.22
N PRO A 661 15.08 18.51 7.60
CA PRO A 661 14.30 17.48 6.93
C PRO A 661 13.84 17.87 5.54
N GLY A 662 13.19 16.94 4.85
CA GLY A 662 12.68 17.12 3.48
C GLY A 662 13.78 17.03 2.42
N MET A 663 14.90 16.37 2.73
CA MET A 663 16.08 16.29 1.85
C MET A 663 16.66 17.68 1.51
N LYS A 664 16.47 18.65 2.42
CA LYS A 664 17.05 19.98 2.29
C LYS A 664 18.54 19.96 2.56
N HIS A 665 18.94 19.24 3.60
CA HIS A 665 20.31 18.78 3.81
C HIS A 665 20.34 17.24 3.71
N ILE A 666 21.31 16.73 2.95
CA ILE A 666 21.44 15.32 2.62
C ILE A 666 22.68 14.76 3.29
N VAL A 667 22.60 13.59 3.89
CA VAL A 667 23.78 12.88 4.38
C VAL A 667 24.10 11.74 3.41
N ILE A 668 25.32 11.75 2.86
CA ILE A 668 25.84 10.67 2.01
C ILE A 668 26.97 9.98 2.77
N ALA A 669 26.69 8.78 3.27
CA ALA A 669 27.60 8.02 4.13
C ALA A 669 27.61 6.52 3.78
N PRO A 670 28.10 6.13 2.59
CA PRO A 670 28.10 4.73 2.17
C PRO A 670 29.03 3.87 3.04
N GLN A 671 28.57 2.66 3.35
CA GLN A 671 29.33 1.68 4.10
C GLN A 671 29.65 0.47 3.20
N PRO A 672 30.85 0.44 2.57
CA PRO A 672 31.28 -0.70 1.76
C PRO A 672 31.64 -1.88 2.67
N VAL A 673 30.82 -2.92 2.66
CA VAL A 673 30.94 -4.11 3.54
C VAL A 673 30.83 -5.40 2.75
N GLY A 674 31.28 -6.51 3.34
CA GLY A 674 31.06 -7.86 2.84
C GLY A 674 31.68 -8.15 1.46
N GLY A 675 32.73 -7.45 1.08
CA GLY A 675 33.40 -7.64 -0.21
C GLY A 675 32.64 -7.06 -1.40
N LEU A 676 31.67 -6.14 -1.16
CA LEU A 676 31.04 -5.38 -2.24
C LEU A 676 32.09 -4.56 -3.01
N THR A 677 32.05 -4.62 -4.33
CA THR A 677 32.96 -3.88 -5.21
C THR A 677 32.34 -2.61 -5.79
N TYR A 678 31.00 -2.51 -5.82
CA TYR A 678 30.28 -1.30 -6.16
C TYR A 678 28.88 -1.27 -5.54
N CYS A 679 28.33 -0.06 -5.40
CA CYS A 679 26.93 0.17 -5.15
C CYS A 679 26.51 1.49 -5.80
N SER A 680 25.34 1.48 -6.43
CA SER A 680 24.70 2.64 -7.04
C SER A 680 23.30 2.78 -6.44
N GLY A 681 23.03 3.96 -5.88
CA GLY A 681 21.72 4.32 -5.35
C GLY A 681 21.27 5.69 -5.85
N SER A 682 19.97 5.83 -6.13
CA SER A 682 19.39 7.14 -6.42
C SER A 682 18.04 7.31 -5.74
N TYR A 683 17.70 8.56 -5.43
CA TYR A 683 16.39 8.95 -4.89
C TYR A 683 15.95 10.28 -5.50
N GLN A 684 14.73 10.34 -6.03
CA GLN A 684 14.11 11.55 -6.55
C GLN A 684 13.45 12.34 -5.42
N SER A 685 14.17 13.31 -4.87
CA SER A 685 13.63 14.22 -3.87
C SER A 685 12.74 15.29 -4.49
N LEU A 686 12.04 16.09 -3.67
CA LEU A 686 11.29 17.26 -4.15
C LEU A 686 12.16 18.34 -4.81
N TYR A 687 13.47 18.31 -4.58
CA TYR A 687 14.45 19.23 -5.17
C TYR A 687 15.11 18.68 -6.44
N GLY A 688 14.94 17.41 -6.73
CA GLY A 688 15.58 16.72 -7.85
C GLY A 688 16.32 15.44 -7.43
N PRO A 689 17.12 14.86 -8.33
CA PRO A 689 17.79 13.59 -8.08
C PRO A 689 18.94 13.73 -7.07
N VAL A 690 18.94 12.82 -6.10
CA VAL A 690 20.06 12.53 -5.21
C VAL A 690 20.69 11.22 -5.70
N ARG A 691 22.00 11.19 -5.94
CA ARG A 691 22.70 9.96 -6.33
C ARG A 691 23.94 9.74 -5.48
N SER A 692 24.24 8.48 -5.24
CA SER A 692 25.43 7.98 -4.59
C SER A 692 25.91 6.74 -5.32
N ASP A 693 26.97 6.90 -6.10
CA ASP A 693 27.57 5.83 -6.91
C ASP A 693 29.00 5.62 -6.46
N TRP A 694 29.29 4.49 -5.83
CA TRP A 694 30.65 4.20 -5.42
C TRP A 694 31.15 2.87 -6.00
N ARG A 695 32.49 2.76 -6.11
CA ARG A 695 33.20 1.56 -6.55
C ARG A 695 34.53 1.44 -5.83
N ILE A 696 35.03 0.23 -5.78
CA ILE A 696 36.35 -0.09 -5.29
C ILE A 696 37.20 -0.51 -6.47
N GLU A 697 38.26 0.24 -6.75
CA GLU A 697 39.26 -0.07 -7.79
C GLU A 697 40.64 -0.19 -7.14
N ALA A 698 41.27 -1.34 -7.27
CA ALA A 698 42.50 -1.69 -6.55
C ALA A 698 42.33 -1.45 -5.03
N ASP A 699 43.05 -0.55 -4.44
CA ASP A 699 42.98 -0.21 -3.01
C ASP A 699 42.31 1.15 -2.76
N SER A 700 41.53 1.66 -3.71
CA SER A 700 40.87 2.97 -3.63
C SER A 700 39.35 2.81 -3.66
N PHE A 701 38.67 3.48 -2.72
CA PHE A 701 37.25 3.71 -2.75
C PHE A 701 36.99 5.03 -3.51
N GLU A 702 36.20 4.97 -4.56
CA GLU A 702 35.76 6.14 -5.34
C GLU A 702 34.26 6.35 -5.20
N LEU A 703 33.82 7.59 -4.95
CA LEU A 703 32.43 7.97 -4.77
C LEU A 703 32.06 9.15 -5.67
N THR A 704 31.00 9.00 -6.46
CA THR A 704 30.36 10.09 -7.19
C THR A 704 29.01 10.40 -6.55
N VAL A 705 28.78 11.67 -6.22
CA VAL A 705 27.56 12.16 -5.57
C VAL A 705 26.91 13.22 -6.46
N GLU A 706 25.59 13.12 -6.67
CA GLU A 706 24.79 14.20 -7.26
C GLU A 706 23.92 14.83 -6.16
N VAL A 707 24.10 16.14 -5.96
CA VAL A 707 23.36 16.96 -4.99
C VAL A 707 22.39 17.87 -5.77
N PRO A 708 21.06 17.79 -5.52
CA PRO A 708 20.06 18.59 -6.25
C PRO A 708 20.25 20.10 -6.04
N VAL A 709 19.64 20.89 -6.91
CA VAL A 709 19.63 22.35 -6.78
C VAL A 709 18.93 22.81 -5.50
N ASN A 710 19.40 23.90 -4.90
CA ASN A 710 18.87 24.47 -3.64
C ASN A 710 18.98 23.55 -2.42
N THR A 711 19.86 22.56 -2.45
CA THR A 711 20.17 21.67 -1.33
C THR A 711 21.66 21.65 -1.04
N THR A 712 22.03 21.11 0.11
CA THR A 712 23.40 20.84 0.50
C THR A 712 23.56 19.40 0.96
N ALA A 713 24.81 18.92 1.01
CA ALA A 713 25.07 17.59 1.54
C ALA A 713 26.28 17.59 2.52
N THR A 714 26.23 16.65 3.46
CA THR A 714 27.40 16.19 4.19
C THR A 714 27.81 14.83 3.62
N VAL A 715 29.04 14.72 3.13
CA VAL A 715 29.59 13.47 2.58
C VAL A 715 30.59 12.91 3.57
N ILE A 716 30.40 11.66 3.99
CA ILE A 716 31.26 10.95 4.94
C ILE A 716 31.85 9.74 4.20
N LEU A 717 33.17 9.71 4.07
CA LEU A 717 33.87 8.61 3.44
C LEU A 717 34.17 7.47 4.42
N PRO A 718 34.43 6.26 3.93
CA PRO A 718 34.73 5.08 4.79
C PRO A 718 35.93 5.26 5.70
N ASP A 719 36.92 6.10 5.31
CA ASP A 719 38.09 6.46 6.13
C ASP A 719 37.78 7.46 7.27
N GLY A 720 36.49 7.88 7.39
CA GLY A 720 36.04 8.84 8.40
C GLY A 720 36.17 10.31 7.98
N LYS A 721 36.65 10.60 6.77
CA LYS A 721 36.77 11.97 6.28
C LYS A 721 35.40 12.55 5.97
N ILE A 722 35.14 13.77 6.47
CA ILE A 722 33.85 14.44 6.39
C ILE A 722 33.97 15.70 5.53
N TYR A 723 33.13 15.82 4.51
CA TYR A 723 32.94 17.01 3.69
C TYR A 723 31.57 17.61 4.01
N ARG A 724 31.58 18.82 4.58
CA ARG A 724 30.34 19.52 4.98
C ARG A 724 29.93 20.55 3.94
N ASN A 725 28.63 20.85 3.87
CA ASN A 725 28.05 21.86 3.01
C ASN A 725 28.44 21.70 1.52
N VAL A 726 28.52 20.47 1.04
CA VAL A 726 28.71 20.18 -0.37
C VAL A 726 27.50 20.74 -1.12
N GLY A 727 27.71 21.70 -2.01
CA GLY A 727 26.65 22.38 -2.75
C GLY A 727 26.08 21.52 -3.90
N SER A 728 25.13 22.11 -4.63
CA SER A 728 24.48 21.46 -5.78
C SER A 728 25.50 21.10 -6.87
N GLY A 729 25.27 19.98 -7.56
CA GLY A 729 26.08 19.50 -8.68
C GLY A 729 26.59 18.07 -8.49
N ILE A 730 27.47 17.66 -9.38
CA ILE A 730 28.13 16.36 -9.34
C ILE A 730 29.51 16.51 -8.73
N HIS A 731 29.79 15.77 -7.67
CA HIS A 731 31.05 15.80 -6.92
C HIS A 731 31.66 14.39 -6.92
N ARG A 732 33.01 14.37 -6.89
CA ARG A 732 33.78 13.13 -6.82
C ARG A 732 34.70 13.14 -5.62
N PHE A 733 34.76 12.06 -4.91
CA PHE A 733 35.55 11.82 -3.71
C PHE A 733 36.31 10.52 -3.85
N ALA A 734 37.44 10.42 -3.19
CA ALA A 734 38.21 9.20 -3.11
C ALA A 734 38.86 9.07 -1.72
N SER A 735 38.99 7.84 -1.26
CA SER A 735 39.74 7.51 -0.04
C SER A 735 40.44 6.16 -0.21
N PRO A 736 41.55 5.93 0.53
CA PRO A 736 42.12 4.59 0.64
C PRO A 736 41.09 3.62 1.22
N LEU A 737 41.13 2.34 0.82
CA LEU A 737 40.44 1.30 1.55
C LEU A 737 41.09 1.12 2.92
N MET A 738 40.29 1.21 3.98
CA MET A 738 40.77 0.77 5.29
C MET A 738 40.93 -0.73 5.24
N SER A 739 42.14 -1.24 5.47
CA SER A 739 42.39 -2.66 5.70
C SER A 739 41.44 -3.11 6.83
N ASP A 740 40.74 -4.23 6.64
CA ASP A 740 39.72 -4.79 7.54
C ASP A 740 40.00 -4.52 9.03
N ARG A 741 39.06 -3.78 9.66
CA ARG A 741 38.94 -3.74 11.11
C ARG A 741 38.00 -4.82 11.60
#